data_a1b8fea36be5e1dc504f7c428b1c6793
#
_entry.id   a1b8fea36be5e1dc504f7c428b1c6793
#
_cell.length_a   1.000
_cell.length_b   1.000
_cell.length_c   1.000
_cell.angle_alpha   90.00
_cell.angle_beta   90.00
_cell.angle_gamma   90.00
#
_symmetry.space_group_name_H-M   'P 1'
#
loop_
_entity.id
_entity.type
_entity.pdbx_description
1 polymer ?
#
loop_
_entity_poly.entity_id
_entity_poly.type
_entity_poly.pdbx_seq_one_letter_code
_entity_poly.pdbx_strand_id
1 'polypeptide(L)'
;RKLPGRGKQELKVYYRVRWQFPDEHRDKEGKPFKYKSPAGSGTPIYIPERMRQMYKRKEQFPRLYIQEGEKKAEKACKHGIPSIAVSGIQNLGQKGALPEDLVKIITVCGVKEVAFIFDADWNDLSRNIKFNAPVDFRPRSFFSAARNFKEYMRMLKNRGIMVEIFIGHINKNDEGDKGVDDLLADKLAGHEEELAEDLEFACNEKSGMGKYVEVFKITTWNDQKLRELWNLHSHEKFAEQHREVLQELPEFIFGRYAWKFDENGKLVSALPYDEDEKFWNEDYKETNGNRVPVFEYDYVAAKTFFQNRGIGRYRLLDTKLWTYIHLEPPVVRTIDVEDARDFMFAFAEQNCSRFVNNQLLKGGSQYVGPFQMSRLAFIQPNFISPSRDEQYFYFRDRCWHITQHEVKEVGYESITHQIWDEQRKNTDARYLGHPLIVFREKDGRYDYELSPEGRKCHYLQFLINTSNFTWRKRPEEIEESEIFENNLHLLSKMCAIGYMLMECKDANVTRAVIGMDGKQSEVGDSNGRSGKSLVGELMRQVVDTVYISGKRTDIFNDSFIWNDIDERTRLVFIDDVMLNFNFEFLFPNLTGDWTVNKKGGARITYPFAKSPKVYIPTNHAIRGTGSSYTDRQWLIAFSDFYNDK
;
A
#
# COMPACT_ATOMS: atom_id res chain seq x y z
N ARG A 1 4.43 -33.37 19.99
CA ARG A 1 4.17 -34.35 18.90
C ARG A 1 4.05 -33.62 17.59
N LYS A 2 4.78 -34.03 16.55
CA LYS A 2 4.65 -33.48 15.18
C LYS A 2 3.35 -33.96 14.54
N LEU A 3 2.80 -33.14 13.62
CA LEU A 3 1.68 -33.56 12.78
C LEU A 3 2.12 -34.70 11.83
N PRO A 4 1.23 -35.66 11.50
CA PRO A 4 1.59 -36.78 10.60
C PRO A 4 2.01 -36.24 9.22
N GLY A 5 3.18 -36.72 8.72
CA GLY A 5 3.73 -36.41 7.41
C GLY A 5 4.16 -37.70 6.70
N ARG A 6 4.30 -37.64 5.38
CA ARG A 6 4.83 -38.77 4.59
C ARG A 6 6.35 -38.94 4.85
N GLY A 7 6.76 -40.01 5.49
CA GLY A 7 8.15 -40.43 5.69
C GLY A 7 8.40 -41.01 7.07
N LYS A 8 9.19 -42.07 7.16
CA LYS A 8 9.68 -42.68 8.41
C LYS A 8 10.74 -41.75 9.02
N GLN A 9 10.32 -40.83 9.90
CA GLN A 9 11.23 -40.11 10.80
C GLN A 9 11.03 -40.67 12.21
N GLU A 10 12.13 -40.99 12.89
CA GLU A 10 12.10 -41.30 14.32
C GLU A 10 11.44 -40.16 15.10
N LEU A 11 10.31 -40.43 15.71
CA LEU A 11 9.57 -39.50 16.55
C LEU A 11 10.33 -39.29 17.85
N LYS A 12 11.20 -38.30 17.93
CA LYS A 12 11.74 -37.82 19.21
C LYS A 12 10.59 -37.19 20.02
N VAL A 13 10.32 -37.74 21.19
CA VAL A 13 9.33 -37.19 22.10
C VAL A 13 9.89 -35.90 22.68
N TYR A 14 9.26 -34.76 22.35
CA TYR A 14 9.54 -33.49 22.99
C TYR A 14 8.63 -33.32 24.19
N TYR A 15 9.22 -32.96 25.35
CA TYR A 15 8.48 -32.58 26.54
C TYR A 15 9.09 -31.31 27.13
N ARG A 16 8.27 -30.51 27.77
CA ARG A 16 8.67 -29.33 28.51
C ARG A 16 8.09 -29.43 29.90
N VAL A 17 8.97 -29.37 30.90
CA VAL A 17 8.58 -29.47 32.31
C VAL A 17 8.33 -28.06 32.84
N ARG A 18 7.19 -27.87 33.50
CA ARG A 18 6.92 -26.70 34.32
C ARG A 18 7.03 -27.09 35.77
N TRP A 19 7.90 -26.44 36.49
CA TRP A 19 8.04 -26.64 37.91
C TRP A 19 6.89 -25.97 38.67
N GLN A 20 6.36 -26.69 39.67
CA GLN A 20 5.31 -26.16 40.52
C GLN A 20 5.90 -25.11 41.50
N PHE A 21 7.13 -25.37 41.95
CA PHE A 21 7.89 -24.46 42.87
C PHE A 21 9.17 -24.00 42.14
N PRO A 22 9.10 -22.93 41.32
CA PRO A 22 10.25 -22.48 40.50
C PRO A 22 11.45 -22.04 41.34
N ASP A 23 11.24 -21.52 42.57
CA ASP A 23 12.29 -21.03 43.42
C ASP A 23 13.22 -22.13 43.96
N GLU A 24 12.75 -23.38 43.95
CA GLU A 24 13.56 -24.56 44.31
C GLU A 24 14.49 -25.01 43.16
N HIS A 25 14.29 -24.48 41.96
CA HIS A 25 15.03 -24.83 40.77
C HIS A 25 15.75 -23.62 40.17
N ARG A 26 17.09 -23.64 40.27
CA ARG A 26 17.94 -22.54 39.82
C ARG A 26 18.84 -22.96 38.67
N ASP A 27 19.12 -22.02 37.80
CA ASP A 27 20.09 -22.19 36.70
C ASP A 27 21.54 -22.14 37.26
N LYS A 28 22.51 -22.22 36.31
CA LYS A 28 23.94 -22.15 36.68
C LYS A 28 24.36 -20.80 37.26
N GLU A 29 23.55 -19.78 37.03
CA GLU A 29 23.75 -18.39 37.51
C GLU A 29 22.96 -18.12 38.81
N GLY A 30 22.28 -19.14 39.35
CA GLY A 30 21.50 -19.02 40.58
C GLY A 30 20.10 -18.40 40.41
N LYS A 31 19.62 -18.19 39.18
CA LYS A 31 18.29 -17.67 38.91
C LYS A 31 17.23 -18.75 38.92
N PRO A 32 16.07 -18.56 39.55
CA PRO A 32 14.97 -19.50 39.46
C PRO A 32 14.44 -19.61 38.02
N PHE A 33 14.11 -20.82 37.59
CA PHE A 33 13.49 -21.03 36.29
C PHE A 33 12.22 -21.88 36.40
N LYS A 34 11.18 -21.42 35.70
CA LYS A 34 9.83 -22.01 35.73
C LYS A 34 9.67 -23.19 34.76
N TYR A 35 10.43 -23.20 33.69
CA TYR A 35 10.33 -24.22 32.63
C TYR A 35 11.68 -24.80 32.26
N LYS A 36 11.68 -26.08 31.95
CA LYS A 36 12.86 -26.82 31.44
C LYS A 36 12.48 -27.61 30.19
N SER A 37 13.28 -27.48 29.14
CA SER A 37 13.17 -28.27 27.92
C SER A 37 14.39 -29.21 27.77
N PRO A 38 14.29 -30.34 27.06
CA PRO A 38 15.43 -31.20 26.77
C PRO A 38 16.53 -30.44 26.01
N ALA A 39 17.77 -30.65 26.38
CA ALA A 39 18.90 -30.05 25.68
C ALA A 39 18.95 -30.48 24.21
N GLY A 40 19.20 -29.55 23.29
CA GLY A 40 19.31 -29.84 21.86
C GLY A 40 18.01 -30.16 21.13
N SER A 41 16.86 -30.04 21.82
CA SER A 41 15.55 -30.40 21.21
C SER A 41 14.92 -29.33 20.30
N GLY A 42 15.54 -28.16 20.24
CA GLY A 42 14.93 -27.00 19.57
C GLY A 42 13.70 -26.48 20.33
N THR A 43 12.95 -25.60 19.68
CA THR A 43 11.73 -24.97 20.22
C THR A 43 10.55 -25.19 19.27
N PRO A 44 9.98 -26.42 19.22
CA PRO A 44 8.84 -26.69 18.35
C PRO A 44 7.62 -25.87 18.79
N ILE A 45 6.75 -25.57 17.83
CA ILE A 45 5.43 -24.99 18.13
C ILE A 45 4.61 -26.01 18.92
N TYR A 46 3.81 -25.52 19.85
CA TYR A 46 2.86 -26.33 20.59
C TYR A 46 1.50 -26.32 19.88
N ILE A 47 0.94 -27.50 19.66
CA ILE A 47 -0.34 -27.67 18.98
C ILE A 47 -1.31 -28.31 19.97
N PRO A 48 -2.33 -27.60 20.46
CA PRO A 48 -3.38 -28.11 21.31
C PRO A 48 -4.06 -29.37 20.74
N GLU A 49 -4.58 -30.25 21.62
CA GLU A 49 -5.23 -31.47 21.14
C GLU A 49 -6.45 -31.16 20.25
N ARG A 50 -7.23 -30.16 20.58
CA ARG A 50 -8.37 -29.72 19.74
C ARG A 50 -7.91 -29.30 18.34
N MET A 51 -6.81 -28.57 18.24
CA MET A 51 -6.23 -28.20 16.93
C MET A 51 -5.75 -29.41 16.14
N ARG A 52 -5.20 -30.42 16.81
CA ARG A 52 -4.82 -31.68 16.15
C ARG A 52 -6.04 -32.42 15.61
N GLN A 53 -7.14 -32.41 16.34
CA GLN A 53 -8.39 -33.02 15.90
C GLN A 53 -8.97 -32.29 14.70
N MET A 54 -9.00 -30.93 14.72
CA MET A 54 -9.40 -30.10 13.59
C MET A 54 -8.53 -30.40 12.35
N TYR A 55 -7.22 -30.46 12.51
CA TYR A 55 -6.30 -30.84 11.44
C TYR A 55 -6.59 -32.23 10.88
N LYS A 56 -6.79 -33.26 11.72
CA LYS A 56 -7.11 -34.62 11.28
C LYS A 56 -8.42 -34.73 10.52
N ARG A 57 -9.41 -33.90 10.91
CA ARG A 57 -10.73 -33.82 10.25
C ARG A 57 -10.71 -32.93 9.02
N LYS A 58 -9.59 -32.23 8.73
CA LYS A 58 -9.46 -31.22 7.69
C LYS A 58 -10.52 -30.10 7.85
N GLU A 59 -10.85 -29.79 9.08
CA GLU A 59 -11.81 -28.73 9.41
C GLU A 59 -11.28 -27.39 8.92
N GLN A 60 -12.13 -26.62 8.23
CA GLN A 60 -11.76 -25.35 7.65
C GLN A 60 -12.07 -24.21 8.62
N PHE A 61 -11.13 -23.34 8.82
CA PHE A 61 -11.32 -22.11 9.57
C PHE A 61 -10.43 -20.99 8.99
N PRO A 62 -10.96 -19.74 8.89
CA PRO A 62 -10.26 -18.66 8.18
C PRO A 62 -9.05 -18.12 8.93
N ARG A 63 -9.07 -18.11 10.27
CA ARG A 63 -8.07 -17.44 11.09
C ARG A 63 -7.41 -18.36 12.12
N LEU A 64 -6.07 -18.26 12.21
CA LEU A 64 -5.26 -18.97 13.19
C LEU A 64 -4.58 -17.97 14.12
N TYR A 65 -4.67 -18.19 15.41
CA TYR A 65 -4.00 -17.38 16.42
C TYR A 65 -2.73 -18.05 16.94
N ILE A 66 -1.68 -17.27 17.15
CA ILE A 66 -0.43 -17.70 17.78
C ILE A 66 -0.37 -17.07 19.17
N GLN A 67 -0.17 -17.86 20.20
CA GLN A 67 -0.12 -17.41 21.59
C GLN A 67 1.30 -17.59 22.16
N GLU A 68 1.68 -16.74 23.11
CA GLU A 68 2.86 -16.97 23.92
C GLU A 68 2.55 -17.93 25.08
N GLY A 69 2.97 -19.19 24.92
CA GLY A 69 2.82 -20.21 25.96
C GLY A 69 1.69 -21.22 25.74
N GLU A 70 1.99 -22.44 26.10
CA GLU A 70 1.17 -23.62 25.80
C GLU A 70 -0.21 -23.57 26.46
N LYS A 71 -0.29 -23.03 27.69
CA LYS A 71 -1.53 -22.92 28.45
C LYS A 71 -2.53 -21.97 27.78
N LYS A 72 -2.04 -20.85 27.25
CA LYS A 72 -2.86 -19.85 26.58
C LYS A 72 -3.53 -20.45 25.35
N ALA A 73 -2.77 -21.16 24.52
CA ALA A 73 -3.33 -21.82 23.34
C ALA A 73 -4.32 -22.93 23.70
N GLU A 74 -4.06 -23.71 24.75
CA GLU A 74 -5.01 -24.73 25.23
C GLU A 74 -6.32 -24.08 25.71
N LYS A 75 -6.22 -23.03 26.54
CA LYS A 75 -7.39 -22.32 27.05
C LYS A 75 -8.16 -21.67 25.92
N ALA A 76 -7.49 -20.96 25.01
CA ALA A 76 -8.11 -20.34 23.82
C ALA A 76 -8.86 -21.36 22.96
N CYS A 77 -8.23 -22.51 22.67
CA CYS A 77 -8.87 -23.57 21.89
C CYS A 77 -10.10 -24.17 22.57
N LYS A 78 -10.13 -24.29 23.91
CA LYS A 78 -11.33 -24.75 24.65
C LYS A 78 -12.51 -23.83 24.41
N HIS A 79 -12.27 -22.53 24.29
CA HIS A 79 -13.32 -21.51 24.09
C HIS A 79 -13.48 -21.11 22.61
N GLY A 80 -13.15 -22.01 21.68
CA GLY A 80 -13.46 -21.83 20.25
C GLY A 80 -12.51 -20.97 19.44
N ILE A 81 -11.39 -20.53 20.02
CA ILE A 81 -10.37 -19.71 19.35
C ILE A 81 -9.27 -20.61 18.81
N PRO A 82 -9.18 -20.88 17.47
CA PRO A 82 -8.18 -21.76 16.89
C PRO A 82 -6.76 -21.23 17.12
N SER A 83 -6.01 -21.87 18.03
CA SER A 83 -4.74 -21.35 18.50
C SER A 83 -3.64 -22.41 18.52
N ILE A 84 -2.41 -21.97 18.25
CA ILE A 84 -1.16 -22.68 18.53
C ILE A 84 -0.32 -21.84 19.47
N ALA A 85 0.75 -22.41 20.03
CA ALA A 85 1.64 -21.63 20.86
C ALA A 85 3.10 -21.76 20.49
N VAL A 86 3.85 -20.70 20.85
CA VAL A 86 5.31 -20.70 20.91
C VAL A 86 5.76 -20.65 22.36
N SER A 87 6.87 -21.29 22.68
CA SER A 87 7.39 -21.39 24.05
C SER A 87 8.09 -20.11 24.56
N GLY A 88 7.93 -19.01 23.84
CA GLY A 88 8.42 -17.67 24.10
C GLY A 88 8.38 -16.87 22.79
N ILE A 89 8.19 -15.58 22.86
CA ILE A 89 7.94 -14.72 21.69
C ILE A 89 8.99 -14.83 20.58
N GLN A 90 10.24 -15.14 20.90
CA GLN A 90 11.34 -15.30 19.95
C GLN A 90 11.39 -16.71 19.29
N ASN A 91 10.54 -17.65 19.71
CA ASN A 91 10.63 -19.04 19.33
C ASN A 91 9.63 -19.48 18.26
N LEU A 92 9.22 -18.58 17.37
CA LEU A 92 8.29 -18.92 16.29
C LEU A 92 8.86 -19.96 15.31
N GLY A 93 10.18 -20.03 15.19
CA GLY A 93 10.89 -20.98 14.37
C GLY A 93 12.38 -20.91 14.60
N GLN A 94 13.13 -21.90 14.11
CA GLN A 94 14.58 -21.86 14.13
C GLN A 94 15.09 -20.97 13.01
N LYS A 95 16.26 -20.37 13.18
CA LYS A 95 16.91 -19.42 12.26
C LYS A 95 16.63 -19.76 10.78
N GLY A 96 15.79 -18.95 10.15
CA GLY A 96 15.52 -19.00 8.72
C GLY A 96 14.62 -20.14 8.21
N ALA A 97 14.01 -20.95 9.09
CA ALA A 97 13.13 -22.03 8.69
C ALA A 97 11.71 -21.84 9.23
N LEU A 98 10.72 -21.97 8.35
CA LEU A 98 9.31 -22.03 8.74
C LEU A 98 9.03 -23.35 9.48
N PRO A 99 8.30 -23.32 10.61
CA PRO A 99 7.83 -24.55 11.24
C PRO A 99 6.91 -25.32 10.29
N GLU A 100 7.33 -26.50 9.86
CA GLU A 100 6.56 -27.34 8.91
C GLU A 100 5.15 -27.67 9.40
N ASP A 101 4.97 -27.82 10.71
CA ASP A 101 3.64 -28.09 11.28
C ASP A 101 2.71 -26.88 11.18
N LEU A 102 3.24 -25.64 11.24
CA LEU A 102 2.46 -24.42 10.97
C LEU A 102 2.02 -24.39 9.50
N VAL A 103 2.93 -24.67 8.57
CA VAL A 103 2.61 -24.73 7.14
C VAL A 103 1.51 -25.76 6.84
N LYS A 104 1.59 -26.94 7.48
CA LYS A 104 0.58 -27.99 7.32
C LYS A 104 -0.80 -27.54 7.83
N ILE A 105 -0.86 -26.90 8.99
CA ILE A 105 -2.13 -26.38 9.53
C ILE A 105 -2.73 -25.36 8.57
N ILE A 106 -1.94 -24.38 8.14
CA ILE A 106 -2.40 -23.34 7.22
C ILE A 106 -2.97 -23.96 5.94
N THR A 107 -2.24 -24.90 5.34
CA THR A 107 -2.62 -25.48 4.05
C THR A 107 -3.82 -26.42 4.17
N VAL A 108 -3.84 -27.29 5.18
CA VAL A 108 -4.88 -28.33 5.32
C VAL A 108 -6.19 -27.74 5.84
N CYS A 109 -6.11 -26.78 6.76
CA CYS A 109 -7.28 -26.17 7.37
C CYS A 109 -7.76 -24.90 6.64
N GLY A 110 -7.18 -24.56 5.49
CA GLY A 110 -7.63 -23.44 4.67
C GLY A 110 -7.47 -22.06 5.33
N VAL A 111 -6.47 -21.91 6.20
CA VAL A 111 -6.22 -20.67 6.94
C VAL A 111 -5.84 -19.56 5.97
N LYS A 112 -6.53 -18.43 6.05
CA LYS A 112 -6.29 -17.23 5.24
C LYS A 112 -5.62 -16.10 6.03
N GLU A 113 -5.75 -16.12 7.34
CA GLU A 113 -5.28 -15.08 8.25
C GLU A 113 -4.54 -15.70 9.44
N VAL A 114 -3.41 -15.11 9.81
CA VAL A 114 -2.62 -15.53 10.96
C VAL A 114 -2.37 -14.32 11.86
N ALA A 115 -2.79 -14.40 13.12
CA ALA A 115 -2.65 -13.35 14.12
C ALA A 115 -1.72 -13.79 15.24
N PHE A 116 -0.67 -13.02 15.53
CA PHE A 116 0.17 -13.24 16.71
C PHE A 116 -0.28 -12.28 17.81
N ILE A 117 -0.80 -12.84 18.91
CA ILE A 117 -1.34 -12.08 20.04
C ILE A 117 -0.35 -12.10 21.20
N PHE A 118 0.11 -10.92 21.59
CA PHE A 118 1.03 -10.69 22.69
C PHE A 118 0.30 -10.46 24.00
N ASP A 119 1.04 -10.61 25.09
CA ASP A 119 0.57 -10.30 26.44
C ASP A 119 0.38 -8.78 26.63
N ALA A 120 -0.46 -8.39 27.58
CA ALA A 120 -0.77 -7.00 27.89
C ALA A 120 0.46 -6.14 28.28
N ASP A 121 1.54 -6.80 28.70
CA ASP A 121 2.78 -6.14 29.09
C ASP A 121 3.81 -6.00 27.95
N TRP A 122 3.38 -6.15 26.71
CA TRP A 122 4.19 -6.12 25.49
C TRP A 122 5.05 -4.86 25.33
N ASN A 123 4.59 -3.73 25.87
CA ASN A 123 5.26 -2.44 25.76
C ASN A 123 5.68 -1.88 27.15
N ASP A 124 5.69 -2.70 28.17
CA ASP A 124 6.08 -2.27 29.51
C ASP A 124 7.60 -2.14 29.65
N LEU A 125 8.02 -1.12 30.37
CA LEU A 125 9.43 -1.01 30.74
C LEU A 125 9.79 -2.09 31.77
N SER A 126 11.01 -2.57 31.71
CA SER A 126 11.54 -3.48 32.72
C SER A 126 11.77 -2.74 34.03
N ARG A 127 10.96 -3.03 35.07
CA ARG A 127 11.12 -2.42 36.39
C ARG A 127 12.43 -2.84 37.10
N ASN A 128 13.00 -3.98 36.74
CA ASN A 128 14.28 -4.48 37.26
C ASN A 128 15.42 -4.07 36.36
N ILE A 129 15.57 -2.79 36.12
CA ILE A 129 16.66 -2.25 35.32
C ILE A 129 17.94 -2.39 36.12
N LYS A 130 18.75 -3.40 35.79
CA LYS A 130 20.12 -3.45 36.29
C LYS A 130 20.89 -2.27 35.72
N PHE A 131 21.78 -1.75 36.53
CA PHE A 131 22.73 -0.71 36.07
C PHE A 131 23.31 -1.11 34.72
N ASN A 132 23.17 -0.25 33.73
CA ASN A 132 23.56 -0.45 32.33
C ASN A 132 22.65 -1.33 31.44
N ALA A 133 21.45 -1.72 31.85
CA ALA A 133 20.50 -2.37 30.95
C ALA A 133 19.58 -1.33 30.26
N PRO A 134 19.31 -1.45 28.95
CA PRO A 134 18.36 -0.55 28.27
C PRO A 134 16.95 -0.66 28.84
N VAL A 135 16.31 0.47 29.07
CA VAL A 135 14.92 0.53 29.58
C VAL A 135 13.92 -0.07 28.60
N ASP A 136 14.23 -0.01 27.31
CA ASP A 136 13.41 -0.49 26.21
C ASP A 136 13.68 -1.97 25.85
N PHE A 137 14.41 -2.70 26.70
CA PHE A 137 14.74 -4.10 26.41
C PHE A 137 13.50 -4.95 26.13
N ARG A 138 12.43 -4.77 26.91
CA ARG A 138 11.19 -5.54 26.75
C ARG A 138 10.41 -5.11 25.49
N PRO A 139 10.04 -3.83 25.31
CA PRO A 139 9.44 -3.36 24.06
C PRO A 139 10.22 -3.77 22.82
N ARG A 140 11.53 -3.65 22.85
CA ARG A 140 12.42 -4.06 21.74
C ARG A 140 12.37 -5.56 21.47
N SER A 141 12.25 -6.37 22.53
CA SER A 141 12.13 -7.82 22.39
C SER A 141 10.81 -8.21 21.70
N PHE A 142 9.69 -7.59 22.07
CA PHE A 142 8.40 -7.81 21.40
C PHE A 142 8.39 -7.27 19.97
N PHE A 143 8.96 -6.10 19.75
CA PHE A 143 9.16 -5.58 18.39
C PHE A 143 9.95 -6.57 17.51
N SER A 144 11.06 -7.11 18.03
CA SER A 144 11.86 -8.10 17.29
C SER A 144 11.07 -9.37 16.99
N ALA A 145 10.22 -9.82 17.94
CA ALA A 145 9.34 -10.96 17.73
C ALA A 145 8.30 -10.69 16.63
N ALA A 146 7.69 -9.52 16.63
CA ALA A 146 6.75 -9.07 15.60
C ALA A 146 7.42 -9.02 14.21
N ARG A 147 8.62 -8.46 14.14
CA ARG A 147 9.42 -8.40 12.92
C ARG A 147 9.75 -9.80 12.40
N ASN A 148 10.22 -10.69 13.27
CA ASN A 148 10.52 -12.07 12.90
C ASN A 148 9.25 -12.80 12.41
N PHE A 149 8.13 -12.63 13.07
CA PHE A 149 6.85 -13.19 12.62
C PHE A 149 6.49 -12.74 11.21
N LYS A 150 6.58 -11.42 10.94
CA LYS A 150 6.35 -10.87 9.59
C LYS A 150 7.27 -11.55 8.55
N GLU A 151 8.55 -11.69 8.85
CA GLU A 151 9.50 -12.34 7.94
C GLU A 151 9.19 -13.83 7.71
N TYR A 152 8.79 -14.56 8.73
CA TYR A 152 8.37 -15.96 8.56
C TYR A 152 7.13 -16.08 7.69
N MET A 153 6.16 -15.19 7.85
CA MET A 153 4.96 -15.18 7.03
C MET A 153 5.26 -14.80 5.57
N ARG A 154 6.26 -13.92 5.35
CA ARG A 154 6.77 -13.66 3.99
C ARG A 154 7.29 -14.91 3.31
N MET A 155 7.95 -15.81 4.06
CA MET A 155 8.44 -17.08 3.52
C MET A 155 7.31 -18.02 3.05
N LEU A 156 6.10 -17.91 3.63
CA LEU A 156 4.91 -18.63 3.12
C LEU A 156 4.53 -18.15 1.73
N LYS A 157 4.56 -16.84 1.50
CA LYS A 157 4.29 -16.27 0.17
C LYS A 157 5.26 -16.80 -0.89
N ASN A 158 6.53 -16.98 -0.55
CA ASN A 158 7.53 -17.56 -1.45
C ASN A 158 7.25 -19.06 -1.78
N ARG A 159 6.43 -19.73 -0.97
CA ARG A 159 5.93 -21.09 -1.21
C ARG A 159 4.57 -21.12 -1.91
N GLY A 160 4.07 -19.99 -2.37
CA GLY A 160 2.75 -19.86 -3.01
C GLY A 160 1.57 -19.90 -2.03
N ILE A 161 1.81 -19.76 -0.72
CA ILE A 161 0.77 -19.75 0.32
C ILE A 161 0.51 -18.30 0.72
N MET A 162 -0.66 -17.80 0.38
CA MET A 162 -1.06 -16.42 0.69
C MET A 162 -1.87 -16.41 1.99
N VAL A 163 -1.36 -15.68 2.97
CA VAL A 163 -2.05 -15.39 4.24
C VAL A 163 -1.93 -13.92 4.57
N GLU A 164 -2.98 -13.36 5.14
CA GLU A 164 -2.93 -12.05 5.76
C GLU A 164 -2.35 -12.16 7.17
N ILE A 165 -1.60 -11.17 7.58
CA ILE A 165 -0.88 -11.18 8.86
C ILE A 165 -1.36 -10.07 9.77
N PHE A 166 -1.57 -10.44 11.03
CA PHE A 166 -1.96 -9.53 12.09
C PHE A 166 -1.03 -9.68 13.29
N ILE A 167 -0.79 -8.59 13.96
CA ILE A 167 -0.12 -8.54 15.26
C ILE A 167 -1.04 -7.84 16.23
N GLY A 168 -1.26 -8.42 17.37
CA GLY A 168 -2.12 -7.84 18.38
C GLY A 168 -1.60 -8.08 19.78
N HIS A 169 -2.28 -7.51 20.76
CA HIS A 169 -2.02 -7.69 22.18
C HIS A 169 -3.32 -7.66 22.98
N ILE A 170 -3.26 -8.24 24.16
CA ILE A 170 -4.32 -8.09 25.16
C ILE A 170 -4.25 -6.67 25.72
N ASN A 171 -5.40 -6.02 25.87
CA ASN A 171 -5.52 -4.72 26.50
C ASN A 171 -5.32 -4.84 28.01
N LYS A 172 -4.64 -3.87 28.61
CA LYS A 172 -4.51 -3.78 30.07
C LYS A 172 -5.88 -3.60 30.70
N ASN A 173 -6.12 -4.29 31.81
CA ASN A 173 -7.31 -4.16 32.59
C ASN A 173 -6.98 -3.95 34.10
N ASP A 174 -7.98 -3.60 34.88
CA ASP A 174 -7.83 -3.30 36.31
C ASP A 174 -7.51 -4.57 37.13
N GLU A 175 -7.86 -5.76 36.62
CA GLU A 175 -7.58 -7.05 37.24
C GLU A 175 -6.11 -7.45 37.09
N GLY A 176 -5.39 -6.82 36.14
CA GLY A 176 -3.97 -7.10 35.89
C GLY A 176 -3.72 -8.37 35.06
N ASP A 177 -4.73 -8.83 34.32
CA ASP A 177 -4.61 -9.96 33.39
C ASP A 177 -3.55 -9.66 32.33
N LYS A 178 -2.70 -10.65 32.09
CA LYS A 178 -1.60 -10.49 31.14
C LYS A 178 -1.85 -11.17 29.81
N GLY A 179 -2.39 -12.36 29.85
CA GLY A 179 -2.55 -13.20 28.69
C GLY A 179 -3.98 -13.70 28.53
N VAL A 180 -4.20 -14.40 27.43
CA VAL A 180 -5.50 -15.02 27.10
C VAL A 180 -5.98 -15.97 28.21
N ASP A 181 -5.07 -16.70 28.86
CA ASP A 181 -5.43 -17.65 29.92
C ASP A 181 -5.88 -16.93 31.20
N ASP A 182 -5.25 -15.84 31.57
CA ASP A 182 -5.65 -15.02 32.71
C ASP A 182 -6.98 -14.33 32.42
N LEU A 183 -7.10 -13.62 31.28
CA LEU A 183 -8.31 -12.94 30.84
C LEU A 183 -9.54 -13.86 30.83
N LEU A 184 -9.42 -15.08 30.29
CA LEU A 184 -10.50 -16.08 30.28
C LEU A 184 -10.76 -16.74 31.65
N ALA A 185 -9.85 -16.64 32.61
CA ALA A 185 -10.03 -17.19 33.93
C ALA A 185 -10.63 -16.16 34.92
N ASP A 186 -10.31 -14.90 34.73
CA ASP A 186 -10.62 -13.82 35.67
C ASP A 186 -11.71 -12.91 35.08
N LYS A 187 -11.37 -11.98 34.19
CA LYS A 187 -12.29 -10.97 33.64
C LYS A 187 -13.48 -11.55 32.87
N LEU A 188 -13.27 -12.61 32.12
CA LEU A 188 -14.28 -13.24 31.26
C LEU A 188 -14.78 -14.57 31.82
N ALA A 189 -14.59 -14.83 33.10
CA ALA A 189 -15.13 -16.07 33.71
C ALA A 189 -16.66 -16.12 33.63
N GLY A 190 -17.16 -17.11 32.89
CA GLY A 190 -18.61 -17.25 32.59
C GLY A 190 -19.11 -16.51 31.37
N HIS A 191 -18.23 -15.80 30.64
CA HIS A 191 -18.51 -15.06 29.41
C HIS A 191 -17.36 -15.23 28.41
N GLU A 192 -16.75 -16.43 28.38
CA GLU A 192 -15.51 -16.68 27.65
C GLU A 192 -15.67 -16.57 26.11
N GLU A 193 -16.89 -16.69 25.59
CA GLU A 193 -17.23 -16.49 24.19
C GLU A 193 -16.99 -15.04 23.72
N GLU A 194 -17.11 -14.07 24.61
CA GLU A 194 -16.90 -12.64 24.28
C GLU A 194 -15.50 -12.40 23.72
N LEU A 195 -14.47 -13.17 24.14
CA LEU A 195 -13.13 -12.98 23.61
C LEU A 195 -12.99 -13.41 22.14
N ALA A 196 -13.67 -14.48 21.75
CA ALA A 196 -13.66 -14.92 20.35
C ALA A 196 -14.34 -13.90 19.45
N GLU A 197 -15.47 -13.35 19.90
CA GLU A 197 -16.22 -12.29 19.21
C GLU A 197 -15.39 -11.01 19.10
N ASP A 198 -14.73 -10.60 20.18
CA ASP A 198 -13.89 -9.40 20.21
C ASP A 198 -12.65 -9.52 19.31
N LEU A 199 -12.01 -10.68 19.31
CA LEU A 199 -10.89 -10.97 18.39
C LEU A 199 -11.34 -10.92 16.93
N GLU A 200 -12.51 -11.45 16.61
CA GLU A 200 -13.06 -11.40 15.26
C GLU A 200 -13.42 -9.98 14.87
N PHE A 201 -14.06 -9.24 15.76
CA PHE A 201 -14.38 -7.82 15.58
C PHE A 201 -13.10 -7.00 15.33
N ALA A 202 -12.10 -7.09 16.21
CA ALA A 202 -10.85 -6.34 16.08
C ALA A 202 -10.08 -6.64 14.79
N CYS A 203 -10.08 -7.89 14.32
CA CYS A 203 -9.44 -8.24 13.05
C CYS A 203 -10.17 -7.73 11.82
N ASN A 204 -11.47 -7.53 11.90
CA ASN A 204 -12.30 -7.07 10.77
C ASN A 204 -12.46 -5.55 10.73
N GLU A 205 -12.31 -4.86 11.86
CA GLU A 205 -12.40 -3.41 11.95
C GLU A 205 -11.10 -2.70 11.50
N LYS A 206 -11.26 -1.57 10.81
CA LYS A 206 -10.10 -0.77 10.35
C LYS A 206 -9.25 -0.23 11.49
N SER A 207 -9.87 0.09 12.61
CA SER A 207 -9.16 0.58 13.81
C SER A 207 -8.34 -0.51 14.48
N GLY A 208 -8.73 -1.78 14.34
CA GLY A 208 -8.15 -2.89 15.07
C GLY A 208 -8.47 -2.90 16.56
N MET A 209 -9.29 -1.99 17.04
CA MET A 209 -9.58 -1.78 18.47
C MET A 209 -10.80 -2.59 18.87
N GLY A 210 -10.56 -3.68 19.61
CA GLY A 210 -11.56 -4.43 20.34
C GLY A 210 -11.67 -3.96 21.79
N LYS A 211 -12.59 -4.55 22.54
CA LYS A 211 -12.81 -4.30 23.98
C LYS A 211 -11.67 -4.86 24.82
N TYR A 212 -11.21 -6.07 24.50
CA TYR A 212 -10.21 -6.82 25.26
C TYR A 212 -8.88 -6.94 24.51
N VAL A 213 -8.88 -6.70 23.19
CA VAL A 213 -7.71 -6.85 22.33
C VAL A 213 -7.56 -5.67 21.40
N GLU A 214 -6.33 -5.40 20.99
CA GLU A 214 -6.02 -4.50 19.89
C GLU A 214 -5.19 -5.27 18.85
N VAL A 215 -5.57 -5.17 17.56
CA VAL A 215 -4.98 -5.97 16.50
C VAL A 215 -4.63 -5.11 15.31
N PHE A 216 -3.41 -5.22 14.79
CA PHE A 216 -2.89 -4.44 13.67
C PHE A 216 -2.65 -5.34 12.46
N LYS A 217 -3.28 -5.03 11.34
CA LYS A 217 -3.00 -5.70 10.06
C LYS A 217 -1.66 -5.25 9.51
N ILE A 218 -0.79 -6.19 9.17
CA ILE A 218 0.53 -5.90 8.58
C ILE A 218 0.43 -5.99 7.06
N THR A 219 0.42 -4.83 6.41
CA THR A 219 0.23 -4.70 4.96
C THR A 219 1.52 -4.40 4.19
N THR A 220 2.59 -4.03 4.87
CA THR A 220 3.84 -3.56 4.25
C THR A 220 5.06 -4.39 4.64
N TRP A 221 6.08 -4.35 3.80
CA TRP A 221 7.36 -5.04 4.04
C TRP A 221 8.33 -4.24 4.92
N ASN A 222 8.20 -2.92 4.98
CA ASN A 222 9.02 -2.11 5.87
C ASN A 222 8.59 -2.26 7.33
N ASP A 223 9.47 -1.95 8.24
CA ASP A 223 9.21 -2.06 9.67
C ASP A 223 8.73 -0.75 10.28
N GLN A 224 8.56 0.31 9.48
CA GLN A 224 8.20 1.63 9.99
C GLN A 224 6.91 1.61 10.80
N LYS A 225 5.86 0.95 10.26
CA LYS A 225 4.58 0.84 10.97
C LYS A 225 4.71 0.09 12.30
N LEU A 226 5.50 -0.98 12.33
CA LEU A 226 5.80 -1.68 13.57
C LEU A 226 6.56 -0.80 14.56
N ARG A 227 7.53 0.00 14.10
CA ARG A 227 8.27 0.95 14.95
C ARG A 227 7.36 2.03 15.53
N GLU A 228 6.39 2.49 14.74
CA GLU A 228 5.37 3.44 15.19
C GLU A 228 4.53 2.86 16.34
N LEU A 229 4.11 1.59 16.24
CA LEU A 229 3.32 0.91 17.28
C LEU A 229 4.06 0.84 18.63
N TRP A 230 5.38 0.64 18.60
CA TRP A 230 6.22 0.62 19.81
C TRP A 230 6.85 1.97 20.15
N ASN A 231 6.53 3.03 19.41
CA ASN A 231 7.17 4.34 19.50
C ASN A 231 8.70 4.32 19.37
N LEU A 232 9.26 3.27 18.76
CA LEU A 232 10.72 3.13 18.56
C LEU A 232 11.27 4.02 17.44
N HIS A 233 10.40 4.72 16.71
CA HIS A 233 10.77 5.68 15.66
C HIS A 233 11.05 7.08 16.23
N SER A 234 10.62 7.37 17.45
CA SER A 234 10.80 8.66 18.12
C SER A 234 11.03 8.45 19.60
N HIS A 235 12.19 8.92 20.07
CA HIS A 235 12.57 8.86 21.48
C HIS A 235 11.68 9.75 22.36
N GLU A 236 11.24 10.88 21.80
CA GLU A 236 10.33 11.80 22.48
C GLU A 236 8.98 11.12 22.74
N LYS A 237 8.40 10.47 21.74
CA LYS A 237 7.13 9.75 21.91
C LYS A 237 7.26 8.57 22.86
N PHE A 238 8.38 7.84 22.79
CA PHE A 238 8.67 6.77 23.74
C PHE A 238 8.77 7.29 25.19
N ALA A 239 9.50 8.38 25.37
CA ALA A 239 9.66 9.00 26.68
C ALA A 239 8.35 9.58 27.20
N GLU A 240 7.51 10.17 26.34
CA GLU A 240 6.19 10.68 26.71
C GLU A 240 5.27 9.55 27.18
N GLN A 241 5.21 8.44 26.44
CA GLN A 241 4.41 7.28 26.78
C GLN A 241 4.78 6.66 28.12
N HIS A 242 6.07 6.68 28.48
CA HIS A 242 6.60 6.06 29.70
C HIS A 242 7.07 7.10 30.74
N ARG A 243 6.61 8.34 30.61
CA ARG A 243 7.12 9.50 31.38
C ARG A 243 7.13 9.27 32.87
N GLU A 244 6.06 8.75 33.44
CA GLU A 244 5.93 8.52 34.89
C GLU A 244 7.05 7.62 35.41
N VAL A 245 7.33 6.53 34.72
CA VAL A 245 8.38 5.58 35.11
C VAL A 245 9.78 6.15 34.84
N LEU A 246 9.98 6.83 33.73
CA LEU A 246 11.29 7.33 33.32
C LEU A 246 11.74 8.53 34.18
N GLN A 247 10.82 9.38 34.65
CA GLN A 247 11.14 10.51 35.50
C GLN A 247 11.62 10.09 36.91
N GLU A 248 11.27 8.88 37.36
CA GLU A 248 11.77 8.33 38.61
C GLU A 248 13.24 7.88 38.50
N LEU A 249 13.78 7.77 37.31
CA LEU A 249 15.14 7.34 37.06
C LEU A 249 16.05 8.56 36.88
N PRO A 250 17.17 8.65 37.63
CA PRO A 250 18.12 9.75 37.48
C PRO A 250 18.78 9.74 36.11
N GLU A 251 19.00 8.57 35.56
CA GLU A 251 19.55 8.32 34.24
C GLU A 251 19.10 6.94 33.78
N PHE A 252 18.84 6.78 32.49
CA PHE A 252 18.43 5.51 31.92
C PHE A 252 19.10 5.27 30.58
N ILE A 253 19.24 4.01 30.19
CA ILE A 253 19.75 3.62 28.87
C ILE A 253 18.57 3.32 27.97
N PHE A 254 18.51 4.03 26.83
CA PHE A 254 17.57 3.76 25.74
C PHE A 254 18.38 3.58 24.45
N GLY A 255 18.22 2.44 23.80
CA GLY A 255 19.10 2.08 22.73
C GLY A 255 20.53 1.90 23.21
N ARG A 256 21.47 2.65 22.61
CA ARG A 256 22.91 2.63 22.97
C ARG A 256 23.35 3.70 23.92
N TYR A 257 22.49 4.67 24.23
CA TYR A 257 22.90 5.90 24.89
C TYR A 257 22.21 6.05 26.22
N ALA A 258 22.92 6.67 27.17
CA ALA A 258 22.37 7.12 28.43
C ALA A 258 21.53 8.40 28.18
N TRP A 259 20.36 8.45 28.79
CA TRP A 259 19.36 9.51 28.64
C TRP A 259 18.93 9.99 30.01
N LYS A 260 18.61 11.27 30.09
CA LYS A 260 18.05 11.91 31.29
C LYS A 260 17.09 13.02 30.88
N PHE A 261 16.23 13.41 31.77
CA PHE A 261 15.46 14.64 31.66
C PHE A 261 16.29 15.83 32.09
N ASP A 262 16.21 16.96 31.39
CA ASP A 262 16.80 18.22 31.82
C ASP A 262 15.94 18.92 32.90
N GLU A 263 16.40 20.09 33.38
CA GLU A 263 15.71 20.87 34.40
C GLU A 263 14.30 21.33 33.98
N ASN A 264 14.02 21.34 32.66
CA ASN A 264 12.72 21.71 32.10
C ASN A 264 11.84 20.49 31.81
N GLY A 265 12.27 19.28 32.18
CA GLY A 265 11.55 18.03 31.92
C GLY A 265 11.61 17.57 30.45
N LYS A 266 12.58 18.07 29.69
CA LYS A 266 12.83 17.62 28.31
C LYS A 266 13.85 16.50 28.32
N LEU A 267 13.60 15.47 27.48
CA LEU A 267 14.53 14.37 27.31
C LEU A 267 15.82 14.83 26.63
N VAL A 268 16.95 14.60 27.28
CA VAL A 268 18.28 14.83 26.72
C VAL A 268 18.76 13.58 26.01
N SER A 269 19.10 13.69 24.74
CA SER A 269 19.48 12.59 23.88
C SER A 269 20.85 12.76 23.29
N ALA A 270 21.63 11.67 23.22
CA ALA A 270 22.90 11.66 22.52
C ALA A 270 22.71 11.47 21.02
N LEU A 271 22.18 10.34 20.58
CA LEU A 271 21.96 10.02 19.17
C LEU A 271 20.71 9.15 19.00
N PRO A 272 19.76 9.57 18.16
CA PRO A 272 18.46 8.90 18.01
C PRO A 272 18.45 7.84 16.92
N TYR A 273 19.38 6.88 16.90
CA TYR A 273 19.32 5.80 15.94
C TYR A 273 19.15 4.42 16.60
N ASP A 274 18.50 3.52 15.91
CA ASP A 274 18.33 2.14 16.30
C ASP A 274 19.51 1.29 15.78
N GLU A 275 20.05 0.39 16.60
CA GLU A 275 21.11 -0.52 16.20
C GLU A 275 20.72 -1.44 15.04
N ASP A 276 19.45 -1.81 14.97
CA ASP A 276 18.90 -2.63 13.88
C ASP A 276 18.94 -1.93 12.51
N GLU A 277 19.15 -0.63 12.49
CA GLU A 277 19.28 0.18 11.27
C GLU A 277 20.74 0.49 10.93
N LYS A 278 21.66 0.07 11.77
CA LYS A 278 23.07 0.36 11.60
C LYS A 278 23.66 -0.55 10.52
N PHE A 279 24.12 0.07 9.46
CA PHE A 279 24.77 -0.60 8.34
C PHE A 279 26.29 -0.32 8.27
N TRP A 280 26.89 0.10 9.37
CA TRP A 280 28.32 0.35 9.49
C TRP A 280 28.82 -0.08 10.86
N ASN A 281 30.13 -0.39 10.92
CA ASN A 281 30.86 -0.56 12.15
C ASN A 281 31.94 0.53 12.24
N GLU A 282 32.04 1.15 13.40
CA GLU A 282 33.09 2.10 13.74
C GLU A 282 33.90 1.51 14.89
N ASP A 283 35.19 1.31 14.69
CA ASP A 283 36.09 0.74 15.69
C ASP A 283 37.43 1.49 15.66
N TYR A 284 38.33 1.16 16.58
CA TYR A 284 39.64 1.77 16.68
C TYR A 284 40.73 0.71 16.58
N LYS A 285 41.72 0.93 15.70
CA LYS A 285 42.96 0.13 15.68
C LYS A 285 44.09 0.90 16.30
N GLU A 286 44.89 0.23 17.09
CA GLU A 286 46.15 0.79 17.55
C GLU A 286 47.22 0.64 16.45
N THR A 287 47.73 1.77 16.00
CA THR A 287 48.83 1.81 15.02
C THR A 287 49.89 2.75 15.56
N ASN A 288 51.09 2.22 15.83
CA ASN A 288 52.21 2.99 16.41
C ASN A 288 51.88 3.74 17.69
N GLY A 289 51.09 3.13 18.59
CA GLY A 289 50.66 3.74 19.85
C GLY A 289 49.53 4.80 19.74
N ASN A 290 49.02 5.04 18.54
CA ASN A 290 47.90 5.93 18.29
C ASN A 290 46.62 5.13 17.97
N ARG A 291 45.51 5.52 18.58
CA ARG A 291 44.16 5.01 18.24
C ARG A 291 43.70 5.67 16.94
N VAL A 292 43.54 4.87 15.89
CA VAL A 292 43.07 5.32 14.59
C VAL A 292 41.66 4.74 14.37
N PRO A 293 40.66 5.57 14.04
CA PRO A 293 39.30 5.06 13.78
C PRO A 293 39.28 4.24 12.48
N VAL A 294 38.55 3.13 12.50
CA VAL A 294 38.35 2.23 11.36
C VAL A 294 36.85 2.16 11.05
N PHE A 295 36.54 2.20 9.79
CA PHE A 295 35.19 2.09 9.27
C PHE A 295 35.06 0.81 8.46
N GLU A 296 33.99 0.09 8.70
CA GLU A 296 33.57 -1.06 7.92
C GLU A 296 32.10 -0.89 7.51
N TYR A 297 31.81 -1.08 6.22
CA TYR A 297 30.45 -1.03 5.69
C TYR A 297 29.85 -2.43 5.66
N ASP A 298 28.71 -2.62 6.32
CA ASP A 298 27.98 -3.88 6.34
C ASP A 298 26.94 -3.90 5.20
N TYR A 299 27.26 -4.57 4.11
CA TYR A 299 26.38 -4.68 2.93
C TYR A 299 25.10 -5.44 3.22
N VAL A 300 25.10 -6.39 4.15
CA VAL A 300 23.89 -7.16 4.52
C VAL A 300 22.95 -6.29 5.34
N ALA A 301 23.50 -5.60 6.32
CA ALA A 301 22.75 -4.65 7.13
C ALA A 301 22.22 -3.47 6.27
N ALA A 302 23.01 -2.95 5.32
CA ALA A 302 22.56 -1.92 4.39
C ALA A 302 21.41 -2.38 3.51
N LYS A 303 21.48 -3.60 2.99
CA LYS A 303 20.35 -4.20 2.26
C LYS A 303 19.09 -4.26 3.13
N THR A 304 19.22 -4.69 4.38
CA THR A 304 18.11 -4.76 5.34
C THR A 304 17.57 -3.36 5.64
N PHE A 305 18.44 -2.38 5.84
CA PHE A 305 18.07 -0.97 6.03
C PHE A 305 17.18 -0.44 4.90
N PHE A 306 17.59 -0.62 3.64
CA PHE A 306 16.77 -0.20 2.50
C PHE A 306 15.43 -0.94 2.43
N GLN A 307 15.44 -2.25 2.65
CA GLN A 307 14.22 -3.06 2.59
C GLN A 307 13.22 -2.69 3.70
N ASN A 308 13.71 -2.43 4.91
CA ASN A 308 12.88 -2.00 6.03
C ASN A 308 12.26 -0.61 5.81
N ARG A 309 12.94 0.21 5.01
CA ARG A 309 12.46 1.55 4.60
C ARG A 309 11.63 1.53 3.32
N GLY A 310 11.23 0.35 2.84
CA GLY A 310 10.38 0.22 1.66
C GLY A 310 11.11 0.43 0.33
N ILE A 311 12.44 0.46 0.33
CA ILE A 311 13.22 0.57 -0.90
C ILE A 311 13.53 -0.83 -1.45
N GLY A 312 13.18 -1.06 -2.69
CA GLY A 312 13.35 -2.35 -3.33
C GLY A 312 13.12 -2.32 -4.82
N ARG A 313 12.89 -3.50 -5.40
CA ARG A 313 12.61 -3.64 -6.83
C ARG A 313 11.15 -3.96 -7.05
N TYR A 314 10.57 -3.37 -8.06
CA TYR A 314 9.20 -3.68 -8.53
C TYR A 314 9.28 -4.28 -9.93
N ARG A 315 8.57 -5.37 -10.15
CA ARG A 315 8.46 -6.01 -11.46
C ARG A 315 7.26 -5.44 -12.20
N LEU A 316 7.53 -4.85 -13.36
CA LEU A 316 6.51 -4.27 -14.21
C LEU A 316 5.63 -5.38 -14.78
N LEU A 317 4.38 -5.47 -14.37
CA LEU A 317 3.42 -6.51 -14.75
C LEU A 317 4.05 -7.92 -14.65
N ASP A 318 3.66 -8.84 -15.52
CA ASP A 318 4.24 -10.19 -15.61
C ASP A 318 5.47 -10.26 -16.53
N THR A 319 6.19 -9.16 -16.69
CA THR A 319 7.39 -9.07 -17.53
C THR A 319 8.67 -9.40 -16.76
N LYS A 320 9.79 -9.52 -17.47
CA LYS A 320 11.11 -9.60 -16.84
C LYS A 320 11.69 -8.23 -16.49
N LEU A 321 11.02 -7.16 -16.89
CA LEU A 321 11.43 -5.79 -16.59
C LEU A 321 11.13 -5.45 -15.14
N TRP A 322 12.01 -4.70 -14.54
CA TRP A 322 11.85 -4.22 -13.18
C TRP A 322 12.46 -2.82 -13.02
N THR A 323 12.00 -2.10 -12.04
CA THR A 323 12.51 -0.79 -11.63
C THR A 323 12.73 -0.74 -10.13
N TYR A 324 13.48 0.25 -9.64
CA TYR A 324 13.56 0.51 -8.21
C TYR A 324 12.36 1.35 -7.78
N ILE A 325 11.86 1.05 -6.60
CA ILE A 325 10.77 1.81 -5.99
C ILE A 325 11.07 2.09 -4.52
N HIS A 326 10.49 3.19 -4.04
CA HIS A 326 10.37 3.50 -2.63
C HIS A 326 8.88 3.48 -2.26
N LEU A 327 8.50 2.55 -1.41
CA LEU A 327 7.14 2.37 -0.88
C LEU A 327 7.04 3.00 0.50
N GLU A 328 6.41 4.16 0.58
CA GLU A 328 5.95 4.81 1.81
C GLU A 328 4.42 4.78 1.83
N PRO A 329 3.81 3.78 2.47
CA PRO A 329 2.36 3.61 2.34
C PRO A 329 1.56 4.86 2.64
N PRO A 330 0.56 5.18 1.80
CA PRO A 330 0.08 4.38 0.66
C PRO A 330 0.82 4.66 -0.65
N VAL A 331 1.88 5.48 -0.65
CA VAL A 331 2.53 6.03 -1.85
C VAL A 331 3.71 5.17 -2.29
N VAL A 332 3.79 4.92 -3.59
CA VAL A 332 4.92 4.27 -4.28
C VAL A 332 5.56 5.28 -5.22
N ARG A 333 6.87 5.45 -5.12
CA ARG A 333 7.66 6.30 -6.03
C ARG A 333 8.63 5.45 -6.82
N THR A 334 8.78 5.72 -8.10
CA THR A 334 9.93 5.23 -8.85
C THR A 334 11.17 6.02 -8.42
N ILE A 335 12.26 5.31 -8.13
CA ILE A 335 13.54 5.92 -7.74
C ILE A 335 14.67 5.36 -8.59
N ASP A 336 15.77 6.06 -8.64
CA ASP A 336 17.01 5.57 -9.21
C ASP A 336 18.07 5.24 -8.13
N VAL A 337 19.30 4.96 -8.55
CA VAL A 337 20.40 4.61 -7.63
C VAL A 337 20.86 5.84 -6.85
N GLU A 338 20.81 7.01 -7.47
CA GLU A 338 21.14 8.30 -6.86
C GLU A 338 20.16 8.62 -5.75
N ASP A 339 18.85 8.49 -5.99
CA ASP A 339 17.80 8.70 -4.98
C ASP A 339 18.02 7.81 -3.75
N ALA A 340 18.34 6.53 -3.97
CA ALA A 340 18.62 5.60 -2.87
C ALA A 340 19.90 5.99 -2.10
N ARG A 341 20.90 6.51 -2.79
CA ARG A 341 22.14 6.99 -2.17
C ARG A 341 21.89 8.24 -1.35
N ASP A 342 21.13 9.19 -1.89
CA ASP A 342 20.77 10.42 -1.19
C ASP A 342 19.92 10.11 0.05
N PHE A 343 19.00 9.15 -0.03
CA PHE A 343 18.24 8.66 1.10
C PHE A 343 19.16 8.11 2.22
N MET A 344 20.16 7.30 1.86
CA MET A 344 21.13 6.78 2.82
C MET A 344 21.97 7.90 3.44
N PHE A 345 22.41 8.88 2.64
CA PHE A 345 23.21 10.01 3.13
C PHE A 345 22.40 10.92 4.07
N ALA A 346 21.15 11.22 3.72
CA ALA A 346 20.26 11.99 4.60
C ALA A 346 20.06 11.30 5.96
N PHE A 347 19.91 9.98 5.97
CA PHE A 347 19.87 9.21 7.21
C PHE A 347 21.21 9.29 7.97
N ALA A 348 22.33 9.11 7.27
CA ALA A 348 23.64 9.11 7.87
C ALA A 348 24.02 10.47 8.47
N GLU A 349 23.65 11.58 7.84
CA GLU A 349 23.87 12.93 8.37
C GLU A 349 23.23 13.12 9.74
N GLN A 350 22.08 12.53 9.96
CA GLN A 350 21.34 12.64 11.22
C GLN A 350 21.80 11.65 12.29
N ASN A 351 22.36 10.50 11.87
CA ASN A 351 22.56 9.35 12.76
C ASN A 351 24.00 8.87 12.88
N CYS A 352 24.93 9.39 12.09
CA CYS A 352 26.33 8.95 12.08
C CYS A 352 27.29 10.01 12.59
N SER A 353 28.44 9.54 13.07
CA SER A 353 29.57 10.44 13.38
C SER A 353 30.09 11.12 12.10
N ARG A 354 30.74 12.27 12.26
CA ARG A 354 31.41 12.96 11.13
C ARG A 354 32.41 12.07 10.41
N PHE A 355 33.07 11.18 11.14
CA PHE A 355 34.02 10.23 10.54
C PHE A 355 33.31 9.25 9.61
N VAL A 356 32.24 8.62 10.08
CA VAL A 356 31.42 7.68 9.30
C VAL A 356 30.83 8.37 8.07
N ASN A 357 30.22 9.54 8.23
CA ASN A 357 29.69 10.33 7.11
C ASN A 357 30.74 10.60 6.02
N ASN A 358 31.95 10.98 6.44
CA ASN A 358 33.04 11.22 5.51
C ASN A 358 33.46 9.94 4.78
N GLN A 359 33.44 8.77 5.42
CA GLN A 359 33.73 7.49 4.77
C GLN A 359 32.62 7.08 3.78
N LEU A 360 31.35 7.28 4.15
CA LEU A 360 30.21 7.01 3.27
C LEU A 360 30.26 7.88 2.01
N LEU A 361 30.50 9.18 2.15
CA LEU A 361 30.64 10.09 1.02
C LEU A 361 31.82 9.73 0.09
N LYS A 362 32.96 9.34 0.66
CA LYS A 362 34.11 8.89 -0.13
C LYS A 362 33.83 7.60 -0.90
N GLY A 363 33.10 6.66 -0.30
CA GLY A 363 32.79 5.37 -0.91
C GLY A 363 31.65 5.42 -1.92
N GLY A 364 30.72 6.37 -1.78
CA GLY A 364 29.63 6.66 -2.72
C GLY A 364 29.03 5.44 -3.43
N SER A 365 29.33 5.32 -4.73
CA SER A 365 28.82 4.23 -5.57
C SER A 365 29.36 2.83 -5.20
N GLN A 366 30.46 2.73 -4.44
CA GLN A 366 30.94 1.45 -3.93
C GLN A 366 29.95 0.86 -2.90
N TYR A 367 29.36 1.72 -2.07
CA TYR A 367 28.41 1.29 -1.03
C TYR A 367 26.99 1.18 -1.54
N VAL A 368 26.54 2.16 -2.34
CA VAL A 368 25.22 2.17 -2.97
C VAL A 368 25.39 2.42 -4.47
N GLY A 369 25.45 1.36 -5.22
CA GLY A 369 25.60 1.38 -6.68
C GLY A 369 24.65 0.39 -7.36
N PRO A 370 24.62 0.34 -8.70
CA PRO A 370 23.72 -0.53 -9.45
C PRO A 370 23.82 -2.01 -9.03
N PHE A 371 25.01 -2.47 -8.70
CA PHE A 371 25.23 -3.86 -8.28
C PHE A 371 24.55 -4.19 -6.94
N GLN A 372 24.70 -3.32 -5.94
CA GLN A 372 24.11 -3.50 -4.61
C GLN A 372 22.59 -3.37 -4.69
N MET A 373 22.11 -2.35 -5.39
CA MET A 373 20.69 -2.08 -5.59
C MET A 373 19.98 -3.22 -6.34
N SER A 374 20.63 -3.83 -7.32
CA SER A 374 20.08 -4.98 -8.05
C SER A 374 19.85 -6.21 -7.19
N ARG A 375 20.35 -6.27 -5.97
CA ARG A 375 20.19 -7.36 -5.00
C ARG A 375 19.13 -7.10 -3.94
N LEU A 376 18.49 -5.94 -3.96
CA LEU A 376 17.33 -5.67 -3.10
C LEU A 376 16.19 -6.66 -3.41
N ALA A 377 15.35 -6.94 -2.43
CA ALA A 377 14.17 -7.77 -2.63
C ALA A 377 13.18 -7.12 -3.59
N PHE A 378 12.37 -7.95 -4.25
CA PHE A 378 11.19 -7.46 -4.95
C PHE A 378 10.11 -7.09 -3.93
N ILE A 379 9.57 -5.88 -4.08
CA ILE A 379 8.38 -5.39 -3.39
C ILE A 379 7.22 -5.54 -4.37
N GLN A 380 6.09 -5.96 -3.86
CA GLN A 380 4.87 -6.06 -4.65
C GLN A 380 3.80 -5.20 -3.98
N PRO A 381 3.65 -3.94 -4.43
CA PRO A 381 2.61 -3.07 -3.90
C PRO A 381 1.22 -3.66 -4.18
N ASN A 382 0.29 -3.39 -3.28
CA ASN A 382 -1.12 -3.76 -3.43
C ASN A 382 -1.86 -2.64 -4.15
N PHE A 383 -1.69 -2.54 -5.47
CA PHE A 383 -2.48 -1.59 -6.28
C PHE A 383 -3.91 -2.07 -6.41
N ILE A 384 -4.85 -1.11 -6.41
CA ILE A 384 -6.25 -1.43 -6.70
C ILE A 384 -6.39 -1.85 -8.15
N SER A 385 -7.22 -2.84 -8.39
CA SER A 385 -7.59 -3.22 -9.76
C SER A 385 -8.74 -2.33 -10.24
N PRO A 386 -8.71 -1.87 -11.51
CA PRO A 386 -9.82 -1.10 -12.08
C PRO A 386 -11.14 -1.83 -11.94
N SER A 387 -12.17 -1.13 -11.46
CA SER A 387 -13.51 -1.66 -11.23
C SER A 387 -14.54 -0.80 -11.96
N ARG A 388 -15.73 -1.38 -12.23
CA ARG A 388 -16.90 -0.62 -12.70
C ARG A 388 -17.63 0.07 -11.56
N ASP A 389 -17.50 -0.46 -10.37
CA ASP A 389 -18.34 -0.11 -9.22
C ASP A 389 -17.70 0.98 -8.37
N GLU A 390 -16.39 1.15 -8.48
CA GLU A 390 -15.65 2.15 -7.74
C GLU A 390 -14.48 2.73 -8.52
N GLN A 391 -14.17 3.99 -8.22
CA GLN A 391 -13.10 4.79 -8.80
C GLN A 391 -12.47 5.67 -7.73
N TYR A 392 -11.15 5.85 -7.81
CA TYR A 392 -10.43 6.81 -6.96
C TYR A 392 -9.79 7.90 -7.81
N PHE A 393 -9.85 9.15 -7.31
CA PHE A 393 -9.03 10.26 -7.79
C PHE A 393 -8.15 10.75 -6.66
N TYR A 394 -6.86 10.94 -6.95
CA TYR A 394 -5.86 11.28 -5.94
C TYR A 394 -5.39 12.72 -6.15
N PHE A 395 -5.60 13.56 -5.13
CA PHE A 395 -5.20 14.95 -5.13
C PHE A 395 -4.09 15.19 -4.10
N ARG A 396 -3.65 16.42 -3.92
CA ARG A 396 -2.50 16.78 -3.07
C ARG A 396 -2.55 16.15 -1.67
N ASP A 397 -3.68 16.29 -0.97
CA ASP A 397 -3.84 15.94 0.44
C ASP A 397 -5.03 15.00 0.72
N ARG A 398 -5.77 14.60 -0.30
CA ARG A 398 -6.99 13.79 -0.19
C ARG A 398 -7.28 12.99 -1.45
N CYS A 399 -8.20 12.04 -1.30
CA CYS A 399 -8.73 11.25 -2.40
C CYS A 399 -10.24 11.46 -2.50
N TRP A 400 -10.76 11.35 -3.71
CA TRP A 400 -12.19 11.12 -3.91
C TRP A 400 -12.42 9.65 -4.19
N HIS A 401 -13.21 9.01 -3.36
CA HIS A 401 -13.74 7.67 -3.60
C HIS A 401 -15.14 7.81 -4.20
N ILE A 402 -15.30 7.34 -5.42
CA ILE A 402 -16.51 7.47 -6.22
C ILE A 402 -17.08 6.08 -6.43
N THR A 403 -18.34 5.91 -6.09
CA THR A 403 -19.12 4.72 -6.35
C THR A 403 -20.36 5.07 -7.19
N GLN A 404 -21.13 4.08 -7.56
CA GLN A 404 -22.41 4.31 -8.26
C GLN A 404 -23.37 5.22 -7.47
N HIS A 405 -23.27 5.25 -6.15
CA HIS A 405 -24.25 5.90 -5.29
C HIS A 405 -23.75 7.18 -4.64
N GLU A 406 -22.45 7.35 -4.48
CA GLU A 406 -21.90 8.46 -3.71
C GLU A 406 -20.48 8.83 -4.13
N VAL A 407 -20.11 10.06 -3.80
CA VAL A 407 -18.74 10.55 -3.83
C VAL A 407 -18.35 10.87 -2.40
N LYS A 408 -17.27 10.26 -1.92
CA LYS A 408 -16.67 10.54 -0.61
C LYS A 408 -15.31 11.16 -0.73
N GLU A 409 -15.06 12.21 0.01
CA GLU A 409 -13.73 12.75 0.22
C GLU A 409 -13.08 12.01 1.40
N VAL A 410 -11.92 11.39 1.18
CA VAL A 410 -11.21 10.57 2.17
C VAL A 410 -9.73 10.98 2.22
N GLY A 411 -9.13 10.86 3.41
CA GLY A 411 -7.69 11.05 3.58
C GLY A 411 -6.88 9.84 3.12
N TYR A 412 -5.58 10.06 2.86
CA TYR A 412 -4.67 8.98 2.45
C TYR A 412 -4.50 7.88 3.49
N GLU A 413 -4.69 8.21 4.77
CA GLU A 413 -4.67 7.25 5.88
C GLU A 413 -5.82 6.24 5.84
N SER A 414 -6.89 6.56 5.10
CA SER A 414 -8.09 5.71 4.99
C SER A 414 -8.04 4.72 3.84
N ILE A 415 -7.12 4.89 2.90
CA ILE A 415 -7.00 3.96 1.76
C ILE A 415 -6.17 2.73 2.13
N THR A 416 -6.61 1.56 1.66
CA THR A 416 -6.00 0.26 1.98
C THR A 416 -5.08 -0.27 0.88
N HIS A 417 -5.06 0.41 -0.26
CA HIS A 417 -4.22 0.08 -1.41
C HIS A 417 -3.08 1.08 -1.57
N GLN A 418 -2.08 0.72 -2.35
CA GLN A 418 -0.99 1.62 -2.74
C GLN A 418 -1.33 2.35 -4.03
N ILE A 419 -0.71 3.51 -4.20
CA ILE A 419 -0.84 4.37 -5.37
C ILE A 419 0.53 4.85 -5.83
N TRP A 420 0.70 5.09 -7.11
CA TRP A 420 1.87 5.78 -7.61
C TRP A 420 1.83 7.26 -7.22
N ASP A 421 2.98 7.83 -6.84
CA ASP A 421 3.06 9.27 -6.48
C ASP A 421 2.62 10.17 -7.65
N GLU A 422 2.93 9.77 -8.87
CA GLU A 422 2.57 10.49 -10.09
C GLU A 422 1.06 10.49 -10.36
N GLN A 423 0.29 9.56 -9.77
CA GLN A 423 -1.17 9.60 -9.84
C GLN A 423 -1.77 10.70 -8.96
N ARG A 424 -1.00 11.21 -7.98
CA ARG A 424 -1.44 12.34 -7.15
C ARG A 424 -1.32 13.64 -7.93
N LYS A 425 -2.43 14.25 -8.23
CA LYS A 425 -2.45 15.56 -8.88
C LYS A 425 -2.21 16.67 -7.85
N ASN A 426 -1.29 17.56 -8.16
CA ASN A 426 -0.92 18.68 -7.27
C ASN A 426 -2.01 19.77 -7.28
N THR A 427 -3.25 19.39 -7.08
CA THR A 427 -4.44 20.23 -7.07
C THR A 427 -5.15 20.10 -5.73
N ASP A 428 -5.58 21.21 -5.15
CA ASP A 428 -6.47 21.22 -3.99
C ASP A 428 -7.92 21.10 -4.48
N ALA A 429 -8.33 19.87 -4.80
CA ALA A 429 -9.70 19.60 -5.24
C ALA A 429 -10.57 19.25 -4.03
N ARG A 430 -11.73 19.93 -3.93
CA ARG A 430 -12.71 19.70 -2.87
C ARG A 430 -14.05 19.28 -3.44
N TYR A 431 -14.64 18.28 -2.82
CA TYR A 431 -15.98 17.87 -3.16
C TYR A 431 -17.01 18.79 -2.47
N LEU A 432 -17.94 19.31 -3.23
CA LEU A 432 -18.94 20.27 -2.71
C LEU A 432 -20.11 19.58 -1.96
N GLY A 433 -20.13 18.26 -1.91
CA GLY A 433 -21.19 17.48 -1.28
C GLY A 433 -22.46 17.33 -2.13
N HIS A 434 -22.49 17.91 -3.32
CA HIS A 434 -23.62 17.82 -4.25
C HIS A 434 -23.16 17.98 -5.69
N PRO A 435 -23.91 17.47 -6.69
CA PRO A 435 -23.59 17.64 -8.11
C PRO A 435 -23.81 19.08 -8.57
N LEU A 436 -22.99 19.52 -9.54
CA LEU A 436 -23.12 20.83 -10.19
C LEU A 436 -24.26 20.87 -11.21
N ILE A 437 -24.57 19.71 -11.78
CA ILE A 437 -25.63 19.50 -12.79
C ILE A 437 -26.31 18.17 -12.52
N VAL A 438 -27.62 18.15 -12.67
CA VAL A 438 -28.45 16.94 -12.58
C VAL A 438 -29.32 16.85 -13.81
N PHE A 439 -29.20 15.72 -14.54
CA PHE A 439 -30.08 15.42 -15.66
C PHE A 439 -31.33 14.69 -15.16
N ARG A 440 -32.48 15.03 -15.76
CA ARG A 440 -33.75 14.35 -15.52
C ARG A 440 -34.33 13.88 -16.83
N GLU A 441 -34.84 12.67 -16.86
CA GLU A 441 -35.60 12.15 -17.95
C GLU A 441 -37.11 12.28 -17.64
N LYS A 442 -37.84 12.83 -18.62
CA LYS A 442 -39.29 12.88 -18.58
C LYS A 442 -39.83 12.64 -20.01
N ASP A 443 -40.64 11.59 -20.16
CA ASP A 443 -41.30 11.23 -21.43
C ASP A 443 -40.31 11.02 -22.59
N GLY A 444 -39.13 10.40 -22.29
CA GLY A 444 -38.04 10.17 -23.26
C GLY A 444 -37.22 11.43 -23.60
N ARG A 445 -37.45 12.52 -22.92
CA ARG A 445 -36.71 13.78 -23.07
C ARG A 445 -35.81 14.01 -21.87
N TYR A 446 -34.64 14.59 -22.12
CA TYR A 446 -33.67 14.94 -21.08
C TYR A 446 -33.66 16.45 -20.87
N ASP A 447 -33.80 16.85 -19.63
CA ASP A 447 -33.59 18.22 -19.17
C ASP A 447 -32.56 18.22 -18.06
N TYR A 448 -32.03 19.40 -17.69
CA TYR A 448 -31.05 19.50 -16.63
C TYR A 448 -31.29 20.70 -15.71
N GLU A 449 -30.88 20.52 -14.46
CA GLU A 449 -30.86 21.58 -13.44
C GLU A 449 -29.44 21.85 -12.97
N LEU A 450 -29.11 23.12 -12.79
CA LEU A 450 -27.82 23.56 -12.29
C LEU A 450 -27.93 24.00 -10.83
N SER A 451 -26.98 23.56 -9.99
CA SER A 451 -26.78 24.15 -8.68
C SER A 451 -26.31 25.62 -8.78
N PRO A 452 -26.37 26.41 -7.69
CA PRO A 452 -25.82 27.75 -7.67
C PRO A 452 -24.34 27.82 -8.06
N GLU A 453 -23.56 26.81 -7.64
CA GLU A 453 -22.14 26.64 -7.98
C GLU A 453 -21.96 26.20 -9.42
N GLY A 454 -22.83 25.34 -9.93
CA GLY A 454 -22.85 24.91 -11.33
C GLY A 454 -23.06 26.07 -12.31
N ARG A 455 -23.90 27.05 -11.93
CA ARG A 455 -24.10 28.29 -12.72
C ARG A 455 -22.85 29.13 -12.78
N LYS A 456 -21.94 29.05 -11.81
CA LYS A 456 -20.68 29.80 -11.73
C LYS A 456 -19.49 29.01 -12.25
N CYS A 457 -19.63 27.71 -12.50
CA CYS A 457 -18.55 26.85 -12.96
C CYS A 457 -18.25 27.15 -14.44
N HIS A 458 -17.12 27.82 -14.71
CA HIS A 458 -16.74 28.21 -16.08
C HIS A 458 -16.62 27.03 -17.03
N TYR A 459 -16.10 25.89 -16.54
CA TYR A 459 -15.96 24.70 -17.38
C TYR A 459 -17.33 24.07 -17.72
N LEU A 460 -18.24 24.02 -16.77
CA LEU A 460 -19.59 23.52 -17.04
C LEU A 460 -20.33 24.47 -17.99
N GLN A 461 -20.17 25.78 -17.83
CA GLN A 461 -20.73 26.76 -18.78
C GLN A 461 -20.11 26.60 -20.18
N PHE A 462 -18.80 26.32 -20.27
CA PHE A 462 -18.16 25.99 -21.53
C PHE A 462 -18.80 24.77 -22.22
N LEU A 463 -19.05 23.67 -21.47
CA LEU A 463 -19.70 22.48 -22.02
C LEU A 463 -21.13 22.75 -22.48
N ILE A 464 -21.90 23.55 -21.72
CA ILE A 464 -23.26 23.96 -22.07
C ILE A 464 -23.23 24.79 -23.37
N ASN A 465 -22.40 25.83 -23.41
CA ASN A 465 -22.32 26.71 -24.57
C ASN A 465 -21.89 25.98 -25.83
N THR A 466 -20.91 25.09 -25.73
CA THR A 466 -20.46 24.29 -26.88
C THR A 466 -21.42 23.17 -27.28
N SER A 467 -22.45 22.91 -26.48
CA SER A 467 -23.55 21.98 -26.78
C SER A 467 -24.80 22.67 -27.31
N ASN A 468 -24.85 23.98 -27.26
CA ASN A 468 -25.98 24.80 -27.76
C ASN A 468 -25.73 25.15 -29.23
N PHE A 469 -26.44 24.52 -30.13
CA PHE A 469 -26.39 24.79 -31.58
C PHE A 469 -27.37 25.86 -32.02
N THR A 470 -28.28 26.25 -31.15
CA THR A 470 -29.30 27.26 -31.40
C THR A 470 -29.01 28.62 -30.75
N TRP A 471 -27.76 28.83 -30.27
CA TRP A 471 -27.35 29.98 -29.49
C TRP A 471 -27.53 31.35 -30.21
N ARG A 472 -27.66 31.36 -31.58
CA ARG A 472 -27.92 32.54 -32.37
C ARG A 472 -29.40 32.87 -32.51
N LYS A 473 -30.31 31.92 -32.19
CA LYS A 473 -31.74 32.08 -32.22
C LYS A 473 -32.24 32.87 -31.01
N ARG A 474 -33.32 33.59 -31.15
CA ARG A 474 -34.01 34.17 -30.02
C ARG A 474 -34.74 33.07 -29.26
N PRO A 475 -34.96 33.20 -27.95
CA PRO A 475 -35.64 32.15 -27.15
C PRO A 475 -36.99 31.73 -27.73
N GLU A 476 -37.76 32.64 -28.27
CA GLU A 476 -39.08 32.40 -28.88
C GLU A 476 -39.03 31.73 -30.27
N GLU A 477 -37.86 31.66 -30.88
CA GLU A 477 -37.61 30.99 -32.18
C GLU A 477 -37.06 29.58 -32.03
N ILE A 478 -36.79 29.13 -30.80
CA ILE A 478 -36.25 27.82 -30.51
C ILE A 478 -37.38 26.82 -30.28
N GLU A 479 -37.40 25.77 -31.11
CA GLU A 479 -38.37 24.71 -30.96
C GLU A 479 -38.00 23.75 -29.79
N GLU A 480 -38.99 23.13 -29.13
CA GLU A 480 -38.76 22.13 -28.07
C GLU A 480 -37.83 20.97 -28.52
N SER A 481 -37.94 20.55 -29.77
CA SER A 481 -37.06 19.54 -30.40
C SER A 481 -35.58 19.97 -30.40
N GLU A 482 -35.31 21.24 -30.67
CA GLU A 482 -33.96 21.81 -30.69
C GLU A 482 -33.38 21.94 -29.26
N ILE A 483 -34.23 22.29 -28.28
CA ILE A 483 -33.82 22.28 -26.87
C ILE A 483 -33.40 20.88 -26.47
N PHE A 484 -34.23 19.88 -26.81
CA PHE A 484 -33.92 18.48 -26.52
C PHE A 484 -32.63 18.01 -27.18
N GLU A 485 -32.38 18.37 -28.45
CA GLU A 485 -31.13 18.04 -29.14
C GLU A 485 -29.90 18.66 -28.47
N ASN A 486 -29.98 19.93 -28.07
CA ASN A 486 -28.93 20.61 -27.30
C ASN A 486 -28.64 19.92 -25.99
N ASN A 487 -29.69 19.49 -25.25
CA ASN A 487 -29.56 18.75 -23.99
C ASN A 487 -28.93 17.38 -24.21
N LEU A 488 -29.29 16.67 -25.30
CA LEU A 488 -28.65 15.40 -25.67
C LEU A 488 -27.15 15.58 -26.02
N HIS A 489 -26.79 16.63 -26.72
CA HIS A 489 -25.38 16.97 -27.00
C HIS A 489 -24.61 17.21 -25.72
N LEU A 490 -25.18 17.92 -24.75
CA LEU A 490 -24.57 18.13 -23.43
C LEU A 490 -24.42 16.82 -22.67
N LEU A 491 -25.51 16.04 -22.57
CA LEU A 491 -25.51 14.76 -21.89
C LEU A 491 -24.49 13.79 -22.49
N SER A 492 -24.48 13.64 -23.82
CA SER A 492 -23.51 12.79 -24.53
C SER A 492 -22.07 13.23 -24.26
N LYS A 493 -21.82 14.52 -24.23
CA LYS A 493 -20.48 15.09 -23.92
C LYS A 493 -20.08 14.81 -22.49
N MET A 494 -20.99 14.96 -21.52
CA MET A 494 -20.77 14.63 -20.11
C MET A 494 -20.50 13.13 -19.90
N CYS A 495 -21.29 12.28 -20.56
CA CYS A 495 -21.08 10.83 -20.53
C CYS A 495 -19.73 10.42 -21.15
N ALA A 496 -19.33 11.04 -22.26
CA ALA A 496 -18.04 10.80 -22.89
C ALA A 496 -16.86 11.23 -21.98
N ILE A 497 -16.98 12.35 -21.29
CA ILE A 497 -16.01 12.82 -20.29
C ILE A 497 -15.96 11.82 -19.13
N GLY A 498 -17.09 11.41 -18.58
CA GLY A 498 -17.17 10.37 -17.55
C GLY A 498 -16.51 9.07 -17.98
N TYR A 499 -16.78 8.61 -19.19
CA TYR A 499 -16.15 7.42 -19.77
C TYR A 499 -14.60 7.56 -19.82
N MET A 500 -14.09 8.72 -20.25
CA MET A 500 -12.65 8.95 -20.30
C MET A 500 -12.01 9.01 -18.90
N LEU A 501 -12.74 9.49 -17.91
CA LEU A 501 -12.29 9.56 -16.51
C LEU A 501 -12.28 8.20 -15.81
N MET A 502 -13.11 7.25 -16.24
CA MET A 502 -13.13 5.92 -15.62
C MET A 502 -11.82 5.17 -15.88
N GLU A 503 -11.27 4.59 -14.82
CA GLU A 503 -10.08 3.73 -14.92
C GLU A 503 -10.41 2.41 -15.62
N CYS A 504 -11.54 1.81 -15.31
CA CYS A 504 -11.99 0.57 -15.90
C CYS A 504 -12.25 0.73 -17.42
N LYS A 505 -11.69 -0.16 -18.23
CA LYS A 505 -12.00 -0.29 -19.66
C LYS A 505 -12.92 -1.48 -19.87
N ASP A 506 -14.11 -1.22 -20.38
CA ASP A 506 -15.15 -2.23 -20.60
C ASP A 506 -15.10 -2.80 -22.01
N ALA A 507 -15.08 -4.13 -22.14
CA ALA A 507 -15.10 -4.81 -23.42
C ALA A 507 -16.39 -4.53 -24.24
N ASN A 508 -17.47 -4.10 -23.60
CA ASN A 508 -18.71 -3.72 -24.28
C ASN A 508 -18.68 -2.26 -24.80
N VAL A 509 -17.70 -1.45 -24.38
CA VAL A 509 -17.58 -0.04 -24.79
C VAL A 509 -16.16 0.24 -25.26
N THR A 510 -15.84 -0.22 -26.45
CA THR A 510 -14.50 -0.16 -27.07
C THR A 510 -14.38 1.03 -28.01
N ARG A 511 -14.63 2.24 -27.53
CA ARG A 511 -14.73 3.45 -28.35
C ARG A 511 -13.62 4.44 -28.09
N ALA A 512 -13.16 5.12 -29.16
CA ALA A 512 -12.45 6.38 -29.02
C ALA A 512 -13.47 7.53 -28.97
N VAL A 513 -13.25 8.48 -28.08
CA VAL A 513 -14.05 9.72 -28.06
C VAL A 513 -13.46 10.67 -29.09
N ILE A 514 -14.30 11.17 -29.99
CA ILE A 514 -13.90 12.04 -31.09
C ILE A 514 -14.63 13.35 -30.95
N GLY A 515 -13.87 14.45 -30.72
CA GLY A 515 -14.41 15.79 -30.68
C GLY A 515 -14.38 16.44 -32.06
N MET A 516 -15.55 16.83 -32.59
CA MET A 516 -15.67 17.45 -33.92
C MET A 516 -16.53 18.70 -33.87
N ASP A 517 -16.39 19.56 -34.87
CA ASP A 517 -17.28 20.69 -35.07
C ASP A 517 -18.66 20.20 -35.53
N GLY A 518 -19.71 20.82 -35.02
CA GLY A 518 -21.09 20.49 -35.37
C GLY A 518 -21.54 21.03 -36.72
N LYS A 519 -20.74 21.88 -37.37
CA LYS A 519 -20.99 22.33 -38.73
C LYS A 519 -20.24 21.46 -39.75
N GLN A 520 -20.93 21.06 -40.80
CA GLN A 520 -20.26 20.51 -42.01
C GLN A 520 -19.48 21.66 -42.65
N SER A 521 -18.16 21.55 -42.69
CA SER A 521 -17.30 22.45 -43.46
C SER A 521 -17.13 21.91 -44.87
N GLU A 522 -17.01 22.81 -45.86
CA GLU A 522 -16.57 22.45 -47.20
C GLU A 522 -15.15 21.85 -47.12
N VAL A 523 -14.82 20.99 -48.13
CA VAL A 523 -13.52 20.33 -48.15
C VAL A 523 -12.41 21.36 -48.23
N GLY A 524 -11.66 21.49 -47.13
CA GLY A 524 -10.53 22.43 -47.01
C GLY A 524 -10.70 23.53 -45.97
N ASP A 525 -11.90 23.77 -45.47
CA ASP A 525 -12.12 24.75 -44.38
C ASP A 525 -11.85 24.11 -43.01
N SER A 526 -10.96 24.74 -42.25
CA SER A 526 -10.65 24.34 -40.85
C SER A 526 -11.40 25.31 -39.92
N ASN A 527 -12.48 24.82 -39.30
CA ASN A 527 -13.20 25.54 -38.26
C ASN A 527 -12.54 25.30 -36.88
N GLY A 528 -11.39 25.89 -36.63
CA GLY A 528 -10.72 25.83 -35.33
C GLY A 528 -11.42 26.68 -34.26
N ARG A 529 -10.92 26.66 -33.02
CA ARG A 529 -11.32 27.50 -31.87
C ARG A 529 -12.67 27.17 -31.23
N SER A 530 -13.29 26.01 -31.48
CA SER A 530 -14.51 25.58 -30.79
C SER A 530 -14.25 24.98 -29.39
N GLY A 531 -12.98 24.86 -28.97
CA GLY A 531 -12.60 24.36 -27.63
C GLY A 531 -12.45 22.86 -27.51
N LYS A 532 -12.46 22.11 -28.61
CA LYS A 532 -12.30 20.63 -28.61
C LYS A 532 -11.07 20.17 -27.82
N SER A 533 -9.90 20.73 -28.08
CA SER A 533 -8.65 20.36 -27.38
C SER A 533 -8.68 20.71 -25.89
N LEU A 534 -9.50 21.69 -25.46
CA LEU A 534 -9.63 22.05 -24.06
C LEU A 534 -10.17 20.90 -23.20
N VAL A 535 -11.01 20.03 -23.75
CA VAL A 535 -11.47 18.82 -23.05
C VAL A 535 -10.29 17.89 -22.76
N GLY A 536 -9.40 17.66 -23.72
CA GLY A 536 -8.19 16.86 -23.53
C GLY A 536 -7.22 17.48 -22.51
N GLU A 537 -7.02 18.79 -22.59
CA GLU A 537 -6.15 19.52 -21.63
C GLU A 537 -6.67 19.42 -20.19
N LEU A 538 -7.98 19.43 -20.00
CA LEU A 538 -8.58 19.27 -18.67
C LEU A 538 -8.46 17.83 -18.16
N MET A 539 -8.59 16.84 -19.04
CA MET A 539 -8.33 15.44 -18.66
C MET A 539 -6.92 15.28 -18.11
N ARG A 540 -5.92 15.92 -18.69
CA ARG A 540 -4.51 15.89 -18.22
C ARG A 540 -4.33 16.41 -16.78
N GLN A 541 -5.23 17.26 -16.29
CA GLN A 541 -5.18 17.77 -14.93
C GLN A 541 -5.73 16.76 -13.89
N VAL A 542 -6.46 15.75 -14.34
CA VAL A 542 -7.18 14.81 -13.46
C VAL A 542 -6.67 13.40 -13.60
N VAL A 543 -6.37 12.95 -14.81
CA VAL A 543 -5.90 11.58 -15.09
C VAL A 543 -4.58 11.58 -15.85
N ASP A 544 -3.82 10.49 -15.71
CA ASP A 544 -2.55 10.34 -16.40
C ASP A 544 -2.78 10.16 -17.91
N THR A 545 -2.29 11.13 -18.65
CA THR A 545 -2.58 11.29 -20.08
C THR A 545 -1.29 11.40 -20.88
N VAL A 546 -1.15 10.56 -21.90
CA VAL A 546 -0.10 10.69 -22.91
C VAL A 546 -0.62 11.56 -24.05
N TYR A 547 0.10 12.67 -24.34
CA TYR A 547 -0.21 13.58 -25.42
C TYR A 547 0.55 13.21 -26.68
N ILE A 548 -0.16 13.16 -27.80
CA ILE A 548 0.42 12.92 -29.13
C ILE A 548 -0.12 13.98 -30.10
N SER A 549 0.77 14.69 -30.78
CA SER A 549 0.34 15.58 -31.87
C SER A 549 -0.15 14.78 -33.06
N GLY A 550 -1.40 14.94 -33.44
CA GLY A 550 -2.01 14.30 -34.60
C GLY A 550 -1.52 14.84 -35.95
N LYS A 551 -0.74 15.95 -35.93
CA LYS A 551 -0.07 16.54 -37.10
C LYS A 551 1.27 15.90 -37.47
N ARG A 552 1.75 14.94 -36.67
CA ARG A 552 2.98 14.20 -36.96
C ARG A 552 2.78 13.41 -38.27
N THR A 553 3.70 13.58 -39.21
CA THR A 553 3.67 12.90 -40.51
C THR A 553 4.04 11.41 -40.39
N ASP A 554 4.76 11.03 -39.33
CA ASP A 554 5.24 9.70 -39.03
C ASP A 554 4.35 8.92 -38.05
N ILE A 555 3.18 9.47 -37.67
CA ILE A 555 2.31 8.90 -36.61
C ILE A 555 1.95 7.41 -36.85
N PHE A 556 1.82 6.98 -38.09
CA PHE A 556 1.48 5.59 -38.44
C PHE A 556 2.70 4.68 -38.59
N ASN A 557 3.90 5.26 -38.76
CA ASN A 557 5.13 4.53 -39.08
C ASN A 557 6.15 4.55 -37.91
N ASP A 558 5.92 5.36 -36.89
CA ASP A 558 6.77 5.38 -35.72
C ASP A 558 6.47 4.17 -34.81
N SER A 559 7.35 3.19 -34.82
CA SER A 559 7.22 2.01 -33.97
C SER A 559 7.27 2.32 -32.47
N PHE A 560 7.70 3.52 -32.09
CA PHE A 560 7.80 4.01 -30.72
C PHE A 560 6.75 5.06 -30.37
N ILE A 561 5.71 5.22 -31.19
CA ILE A 561 4.65 6.21 -30.98
C ILE A 561 4.01 6.10 -29.57
N TRP A 562 3.95 4.90 -29.01
CA TRP A 562 3.39 4.60 -27.71
C TRP A 562 4.44 4.54 -26.59
N ASN A 563 5.71 4.97 -26.85
CA ASN A 563 6.80 4.84 -25.88
C ASN A 563 6.47 5.39 -24.49
N ASP A 564 5.70 6.48 -24.40
CA ASP A 564 5.40 7.17 -23.14
C ASP A 564 4.22 6.55 -22.36
N ILE A 565 3.52 5.58 -22.95
CA ILE A 565 2.47 4.84 -22.26
C ILE A 565 3.10 3.91 -21.22
N ASP A 566 2.63 3.98 -19.99
CA ASP A 566 2.97 3.09 -18.90
C ASP A 566 1.71 2.52 -18.21
N GLU A 567 1.88 1.78 -17.12
CA GLU A 567 0.77 1.15 -16.39
C GLU A 567 -0.18 2.14 -15.71
N ARG A 568 0.23 3.41 -15.59
CA ARG A 568 -0.56 4.51 -15.00
C ARG A 568 -1.39 5.23 -16.03
N THR A 569 -1.02 5.15 -17.30
CA THR A 569 -1.66 5.88 -18.37
C THR A 569 -3.13 5.49 -18.52
N ARG A 570 -4.02 6.48 -18.38
CA ARG A 570 -5.49 6.30 -18.48
C ARG A 570 -6.05 6.79 -19.80
N LEU A 571 -5.41 7.78 -20.40
CA LEU A 571 -5.88 8.41 -21.62
C LEU A 571 -4.72 8.64 -22.59
N VAL A 572 -4.93 8.36 -23.87
CA VAL A 572 -4.11 8.84 -24.97
C VAL A 572 -4.86 9.98 -25.65
N PHE A 573 -4.29 11.15 -25.62
CA PHE A 573 -4.84 12.35 -26.24
C PHE A 573 -4.10 12.65 -27.55
N ILE A 574 -4.74 12.35 -28.70
CA ILE A 574 -4.19 12.59 -30.03
C ILE A 574 -4.79 13.88 -30.55
N ASP A 575 -4.06 14.99 -30.42
CA ASP A 575 -4.58 16.32 -30.70
C ASP A 575 -4.40 16.74 -32.16
N ASP A 576 -5.44 17.34 -32.71
CA ASP A 576 -5.48 18.01 -34.01
C ASP A 576 -5.01 17.11 -35.19
N VAL A 577 -5.71 16.01 -35.36
CA VAL A 577 -5.38 15.03 -36.43
C VAL A 577 -5.62 15.58 -37.82
N MET A 578 -4.80 15.16 -38.80
CA MET A 578 -4.85 15.58 -40.16
C MET A 578 -6.08 14.99 -40.90
N LEU A 579 -6.47 15.63 -42.02
CA LEU A 579 -7.61 15.23 -42.88
C LEU A 579 -7.60 13.74 -43.28
N ASN A 580 -6.43 13.16 -43.47
CA ASN A 580 -6.23 11.80 -43.89
C ASN A 580 -5.82 10.85 -42.74
N PHE A 581 -6.17 11.20 -41.51
CA PHE A 581 -5.89 10.37 -40.35
C PHE A 581 -6.54 8.99 -40.52
N ASN A 582 -5.70 7.95 -40.50
CA ASN A 582 -6.17 6.55 -40.60
C ASN A 582 -6.62 6.06 -39.22
N PHE A 583 -7.91 6.15 -38.93
CA PHE A 583 -8.50 5.71 -37.66
C PHE A 583 -8.39 4.18 -37.44
N GLU A 584 -8.33 3.39 -38.51
CA GLU A 584 -8.18 1.94 -38.43
C GLU A 584 -6.89 1.51 -37.72
N PHE A 585 -5.86 2.37 -37.76
CA PHE A 585 -4.61 2.18 -37.02
C PHE A 585 -4.84 1.96 -35.51
N LEU A 586 -5.91 2.54 -34.95
CA LEU A 586 -6.24 2.42 -33.52
C LEU A 586 -7.10 1.19 -33.19
N PHE A 587 -7.67 0.48 -34.16
CA PHE A 587 -8.58 -0.62 -33.88
C PHE A 587 -8.02 -1.69 -32.95
N PRO A 588 -6.78 -2.16 -33.14
CA PRO A 588 -6.19 -3.13 -32.24
C PRO A 588 -6.09 -2.62 -30.80
N ASN A 589 -5.77 -1.33 -30.64
CA ASN A 589 -5.61 -0.68 -29.32
C ASN A 589 -6.95 -0.42 -28.60
N LEU A 590 -8.02 -0.22 -29.38
CA LEU A 590 -9.35 0.01 -28.82
C LEU A 590 -9.99 -1.28 -28.30
N THR A 591 -9.76 -2.41 -28.98
CA THR A 591 -10.47 -3.67 -28.74
C THR A 591 -9.61 -4.77 -28.13
N GLY A 592 -8.29 -4.60 -28.08
CA GLY A 592 -7.33 -5.59 -27.61
C GLY A 592 -6.35 -5.02 -26.60
N ASP A 593 -5.35 -5.83 -26.31
CA ASP A 593 -4.22 -5.45 -25.48
C ASP A 593 -3.39 -4.36 -26.16
N TRP A 594 -2.78 -3.49 -25.36
CA TRP A 594 -1.97 -2.40 -25.87
C TRP A 594 -0.48 -2.72 -25.81
N THR A 595 0.12 -2.89 -26.96
CA THR A 595 1.55 -3.18 -27.05
C THR A 595 2.37 -1.91 -27.25
N VAL A 596 3.40 -1.75 -26.42
CA VAL A 596 4.31 -0.61 -26.38
C VAL A 596 5.74 -1.06 -26.62
N ASN A 597 6.40 -0.46 -27.60
CA ASN A 597 7.83 -0.59 -27.80
C ASN A 597 8.55 0.52 -27.02
N LYS A 598 9.41 0.15 -26.07
CA LYS A 598 10.20 1.12 -25.29
C LYS A 598 11.53 1.40 -25.97
N LYS A 599 11.91 2.68 -26.11
CA LYS A 599 13.26 3.06 -26.58
C LYS A 599 14.31 2.53 -25.63
N GLY A 600 15.26 1.74 -26.15
CA GLY A 600 16.32 1.12 -25.33
C GLY A 600 15.84 0.04 -24.34
N GLY A 601 14.57 -0.36 -24.42
CA GLY A 601 13.94 -1.32 -23.53
C GLY A 601 13.24 -2.46 -24.27
N ALA A 602 12.66 -3.39 -23.50
CA ALA A 602 11.86 -4.48 -24.04
C ALA A 602 10.44 -4.02 -24.35
N ARG A 603 9.81 -4.76 -25.27
CA ARG A 603 8.40 -4.61 -25.59
C ARG A 603 7.52 -4.99 -24.39
N ILE A 604 6.53 -4.16 -24.08
CA ILE A 604 5.56 -4.37 -23.00
C ILE A 604 4.17 -4.47 -23.61
N THR A 605 3.36 -5.39 -23.11
CA THR A 605 1.95 -5.52 -23.49
C THR A 605 1.08 -5.30 -22.27
N TYR A 606 0.25 -4.26 -22.31
CA TYR A 606 -0.73 -3.95 -21.28
C TYR A 606 -2.04 -4.67 -21.61
N PRO A 607 -2.58 -5.48 -20.69
CA PRO A 607 -3.87 -6.13 -20.89
C PRO A 607 -4.97 -5.12 -21.18
N PHE A 608 -5.97 -5.49 -21.96
CA PHE A 608 -7.08 -4.63 -22.37
C PHE A 608 -7.68 -3.83 -21.22
N ALA A 609 -7.98 -4.48 -20.08
CA ALA A 609 -8.60 -3.83 -18.91
C ALA A 609 -7.72 -2.73 -18.26
N LYS A 610 -6.39 -2.76 -18.50
CA LYS A 610 -5.41 -1.79 -17.99
C LYS A 610 -4.87 -0.86 -19.08
N SER A 611 -5.38 -0.99 -20.31
CA SER A 611 -4.93 -0.15 -21.42
C SER A 611 -5.67 1.19 -21.45
N PRO A 612 -5.04 2.28 -21.95
CA PRO A 612 -5.66 3.58 -21.96
C PRO A 612 -6.85 3.69 -22.92
N LYS A 613 -7.73 4.66 -22.69
CA LYS A 613 -8.75 5.12 -23.63
C LYS A 613 -8.15 6.15 -24.58
N VAL A 614 -8.90 6.56 -25.59
CA VAL A 614 -8.41 7.48 -26.63
C VAL A 614 -9.35 8.66 -26.78
N TYR A 615 -8.79 9.88 -26.81
CA TYR A 615 -9.48 11.12 -27.20
C TYR A 615 -8.83 11.74 -28.41
N ILE A 616 -9.65 12.12 -29.41
CA ILE A 616 -9.21 12.68 -30.68
C ILE A 616 -10.04 13.92 -31.02
N PRO A 617 -9.60 15.13 -30.71
CA PRO A 617 -10.19 16.33 -31.30
C PRO A 617 -9.71 16.50 -32.74
N THR A 618 -10.65 16.81 -33.63
CA THR A 618 -10.37 16.97 -35.05
C THR A 618 -11.21 18.08 -35.68
N ASN A 619 -10.65 18.74 -36.67
CA ASN A 619 -11.36 19.70 -37.51
C ASN A 619 -11.92 19.02 -38.77
N HIS A 620 -11.65 17.75 -38.94
CA HIS A 620 -12.01 16.99 -40.14
C HIS A 620 -12.84 15.76 -39.78
N ALA A 621 -13.79 15.40 -40.62
CA ALA A 621 -14.48 14.12 -40.47
C ALA A 621 -13.50 12.97 -40.62
N ILE A 622 -13.55 12.03 -39.67
CA ILE A 622 -12.75 10.82 -39.73
C ILE A 622 -13.34 9.92 -40.84
N ARG A 623 -12.51 9.63 -41.81
CA ARG A 623 -12.90 8.83 -42.99
C ARG A 623 -12.97 7.35 -42.62
N GLY A 624 -13.98 6.66 -43.14
CA GLY A 624 -14.19 5.23 -42.99
C GLY A 624 -15.68 4.93 -42.99
N THR A 625 -16.04 3.75 -43.53
CA THR A 625 -17.42 3.29 -43.64
C THR A 625 -17.57 1.89 -43.05
N GLY A 626 -18.78 1.55 -42.60
CA GLY A 626 -19.14 0.24 -42.06
C GLY A 626 -19.24 0.22 -40.53
N SER A 627 -19.85 -0.85 -40.02
CA SER A 627 -20.13 -1.03 -38.59
C SER A 627 -18.88 -0.98 -37.73
N SER A 628 -17.76 -1.52 -38.21
CA SER A 628 -16.48 -1.50 -37.48
C SER A 628 -15.96 -0.11 -37.16
N TYR A 629 -16.23 0.88 -38.00
CA TYR A 629 -15.90 2.28 -37.74
C TYR A 629 -16.89 2.91 -36.78
N THR A 630 -18.19 2.74 -37.02
CA THR A 630 -19.27 3.33 -36.20
C THR A 630 -19.23 2.85 -34.75
N ASP A 631 -19.01 1.55 -34.59
CA ASP A 631 -19.01 0.91 -33.25
C ASP A 631 -17.81 1.36 -32.38
N ARG A 632 -16.73 1.84 -33.00
CA ARG A 632 -15.50 2.26 -32.32
C ARG A 632 -15.40 3.76 -32.12
N GLN A 633 -16.42 4.54 -32.49
CA GLN A 633 -16.45 5.99 -32.37
C GLN A 633 -17.52 6.43 -31.39
N TRP A 634 -17.17 7.37 -30.53
CA TRP A 634 -18.10 8.16 -29.72
C TRP A 634 -17.93 9.60 -30.11
N LEU A 635 -18.81 10.08 -30.97
CA LEU A 635 -18.74 11.42 -31.51
C LEU A 635 -19.33 12.44 -30.53
N ILE A 636 -18.60 13.47 -30.20
CA ILE A 636 -19.08 14.65 -29.46
C ILE A 636 -18.93 15.91 -30.31
N ALA A 637 -20.06 16.58 -30.54
CA ALA A 637 -20.11 17.74 -31.41
C ALA A 637 -19.95 19.05 -30.60
N PHE A 638 -19.24 20.02 -31.17
CA PHE A 638 -19.03 21.34 -30.59
C PHE A 638 -19.68 22.41 -31.47
N SER A 639 -20.50 23.26 -30.88
CA SER A 639 -21.04 24.42 -31.58
C SER A 639 -19.97 25.51 -31.78
N ASP A 640 -20.23 26.41 -32.65
CA ASP A 640 -19.34 27.52 -32.97
C ASP A 640 -19.50 28.76 -32.04
N PHE A 641 -20.06 28.57 -30.84
CA PHE A 641 -20.33 29.61 -29.86
C PHE A 641 -19.11 30.50 -29.57
N TYR A 642 -17.90 29.89 -29.53
CA TYR A 642 -16.66 30.63 -29.26
C TYR A 642 -15.89 31.07 -30.50
N ASN A 643 -16.37 30.75 -31.73
CA ASN A 643 -15.66 31.09 -32.96
C ASN A 643 -15.91 32.53 -33.45
N ASP A 644 -17.02 33.12 -33.06
CA ASP A 644 -17.46 34.40 -33.55
C ASP A 644 -17.09 35.59 -32.59
N LYS A 645 -16.15 35.39 -31.68
CA LYS A 645 -15.71 36.45 -30.76
C LYS A 645 -14.28 36.84 -30.97
#